data_f07a1c354fa07da5fa32fd5231bae0e4
#
_entry.id   f07a1c354fa07da5fa32fd5231bae0e4
#
_cell.length_a   1.000
_cell.length_b   1.000
_cell.length_c   1.000
_cell.angle_alpha   90.00
_cell.angle_beta   90.00
_cell.angle_gamma   90.00
#
_symmetry.space_group_name_H-M   'P 1'
#
loop_
_entity.id
_entity.type
_entity.pdbx_description
1 polymer ?
#
loop_
_entity_poly.entity_id
_entity_poly.type
_entity_poly.pdbx_seq_one_letter_code
_entity_poly.pdbx_strand_id
1 'polypeptide(L)'
;MEKKVEAILEFDKIKKQLTEFASSSLGEQAILELAPATDFQVVQKTQLETEEGAKIIRLRGSAPITGLTDVFAHLKRLEIGGDLNGLEIYQIGSNLRVSRQMKNFMNDLLEIGVELPILGALSDELLVLKEVEEDIAISVDESGKVLDTASEALSTIRRTLRRTEDRVREKLESYLRDRNASKMLSDAVITIRNDRYVIPVKQEYKGHYGGIVHDQSASGQTLFIEPQSVVDLNNERKALQAKEKQEIERILAEISASLAAWINEIHHNTFILGRFDFIFAKARFGKAMKAVTPHLSDAGVVHLIAARHPLLDAAKVVANDIYLGEDFTTIVITGPNTGGKTITLKTLGLLTLMAQSGLQIPAQEDSTIAVFEHVFADIGDEQSIEQSLSTFSSHMTNIVSILEKVNQKSLILYDELGAGTDPQEGAALAIAILDASHEKGASVVATTHYPELKAYGYNRVHATNASVEFNVETLSPTYKLLIGVPGRSNAFDISRRLGLSENIITEARSLVDTESADLNDMISSLEEKRNLAETEYEEARELARGADNLLKDLQKEITNYYQQKDKLIEQASEKAATIVEKAEAEAEEIIRELRTMQLNGAAGIKEHELIDAKTRLGNAKPKTINKTIPQAPKQKPHVFQEGDNVRVFSLGQKGTLLNKISDKEWNVQIGIIKMKIKTADLEYIQPEKPKKQRIITSVHSSGSPAKSELDLRGERYEDALQKVDKYLDEALLAGYPQVAIIHGKGTGALRTGVTEYLKNHRMVKSIRFGAAAEGGNGVTIVEFK
;
A
#
# COMPACT_ATOMS: atom_id res chain seq x y z
N MET A 1 -1.93 29.74 4.49
CA MET A 1 -2.44 29.47 3.12
C MET A 1 -3.87 30.02 2.99
N GLU A 2 -4.26 30.57 1.83
CA GLU A 2 -5.62 31.09 1.63
C GLU A 2 -6.60 29.95 1.29
N LYS A 3 -7.75 29.87 1.97
CA LYS A 3 -8.79 28.84 1.70
C LYS A 3 -9.28 28.84 0.25
N LYS A 4 -9.22 29.99 -0.45
CA LYS A 4 -9.56 30.09 -1.87
C LYS A 4 -8.64 29.23 -2.72
N VAL A 5 -7.35 29.19 -2.42
CA VAL A 5 -6.34 28.38 -3.15
C VAL A 5 -6.56 26.88 -2.90
N GLU A 6 -6.90 26.49 -1.67
CA GLU A 6 -7.24 25.10 -1.34
C GLU A 6 -8.42 24.60 -2.19
N ALA A 7 -9.45 25.42 -2.38
CA ALA A 7 -10.60 25.10 -3.21
C ALA A 7 -10.26 25.04 -4.71
N ILE A 8 -9.49 26.01 -5.24
CA ILE A 8 -9.04 26.03 -6.64
C ILE A 8 -8.21 24.78 -6.98
N LEU A 9 -7.31 24.39 -6.08
CA LEU A 9 -6.44 23.20 -6.23
C LEU A 9 -7.13 21.89 -5.81
N GLU A 10 -8.41 21.97 -5.39
CA GLU A 10 -9.22 20.79 -5.02
C GLU A 10 -8.69 20.01 -3.80
N PHE A 11 -7.99 20.67 -2.87
CA PHE A 11 -7.45 20.06 -1.67
C PHE A 11 -8.52 19.48 -0.73
N ASP A 12 -9.71 20.05 -0.72
CA ASP A 12 -10.89 19.52 0.00
C ASP A 12 -11.31 18.15 -0.50
N LYS A 13 -11.10 17.82 -1.78
CA LYS A 13 -11.33 16.46 -2.30
C LYS A 13 -10.31 15.48 -1.74
N ILE A 14 -9.05 15.91 -1.55
CA ILE A 14 -8.03 15.11 -0.89
C ILE A 14 -8.41 14.85 0.56
N LYS A 15 -8.82 15.87 1.30
CA LYS A 15 -9.29 15.71 2.68
C LYS A 15 -10.46 14.72 2.75
N LYS A 16 -11.42 14.83 1.84
CA LYS A 16 -12.56 13.92 1.78
C LYS A 16 -12.14 12.47 1.50
N GLN A 17 -11.20 12.24 0.60
CA GLN A 17 -10.67 10.89 0.38
C GLN A 17 -9.90 10.38 1.60
N LEU A 18 -9.15 11.25 2.27
CA LEU A 18 -8.38 10.90 3.46
C LEU A 18 -9.29 10.46 4.62
N THR A 19 -10.50 11.05 4.79
CA THR A 19 -11.44 10.65 5.85
C THR A 19 -11.87 9.19 5.74
N GLU A 20 -11.89 8.59 4.54
CA GLU A 20 -12.20 7.17 4.36
C GLU A 20 -11.16 6.24 4.99
N PHE A 21 -9.98 6.75 5.33
CA PHE A 21 -8.89 6.02 5.97
C PHE A 21 -8.80 6.24 7.48
N ALA A 22 -9.59 7.14 8.06
CA ALA A 22 -9.71 7.28 9.51
C ALA A 22 -10.47 6.08 10.09
N SER A 23 -10.14 5.69 11.32
CA SER A 23 -10.80 4.61 12.05
C SER A 23 -11.78 5.13 13.11
N SER A 24 -11.74 6.42 13.40
CA SER A 24 -12.53 7.07 14.45
C SER A 24 -12.98 8.47 14.03
N SER A 25 -14.04 8.96 14.67
CA SER A 25 -14.49 10.35 14.50
C SER A 25 -13.43 11.37 14.92
N LEU A 26 -12.54 11.03 15.84
CA LEU A 26 -11.43 11.90 16.26
C LEU A 26 -10.40 12.06 15.12
N GLY A 27 -10.07 10.99 14.43
CA GLY A 27 -9.21 11.03 13.23
C GLY A 27 -9.87 11.81 12.10
N GLU A 28 -11.18 11.62 11.87
CA GLU A 28 -11.94 12.37 10.86
C GLU A 28 -11.94 13.88 11.17
N GLN A 29 -12.16 14.25 12.42
CA GLN A 29 -12.13 15.66 12.83
C GLN A 29 -10.76 16.29 12.59
N ALA A 30 -9.67 15.60 12.97
CA ALA A 30 -8.31 16.05 12.72
C ALA A 30 -8.01 16.24 11.22
N ILE A 31 -8.58 15.38 10.36
CA ILE A 31 -8.47 15.51 8.90
C ILE A 31 -9.24 16.74 8.39
N LEU A 32 -10.43 17.01 8.91
CA LEU A 32 -11.22 18.19 8.51
C LEU A 32 -10.51 19.49 8.88
N GLU A 33 -9.79 19.50 9.99
CA GLU A 33 -9.00 20.65 10.47
C GLU A 33 -7.62 20.74 9.79
N LEU A 34 -7.22 19.74 8.99
CA LEU A 34 -5.93 19.71 8.30
C LEU A 34 -5.78 20.94 7.38
N ALA A 35 -4.67 21.64 7.54
CA ALA A 35 -4.28 22.78 6.72
C ALA A 35 -2.78 22.73 6.41
N PRO A 36 -2.36 23.20 5.21
CA PRO A 36 -0.94 23.27 4.87
C PRO A 36 -0.18 24.23 5.78
N ALA A 37 0.88 23.76 6.42
CA ALA A 37 1.77 24.58 7.23
C ALA A 37 2.77 25.34 6.34
N THR A 38 3.25 26.47 6.83
CA THR A 38 4.22 27.33 6.13
C THR A 38 5.58 27.39 6.82
N ASP A 39 5.67 26.87 8.03
CA ASP A 39 6.92 26.74 8.76
C ASP A 39 7.62 25.42 8.39
N PHE A 40 8.88 25.51 7.95
CA PHE A 40 9.66 24.37 7.51
C PHE A 40 9.80 23.28 8.58
N GLN A 41 10.02 23.66 9.83
CA GLN A 41 10.22 22.70 10.92
C GLN A 41 8.90 21.96 11.25
N VAL A 42 7.77 22.66 11.18
CA VAL A 42 6.45 22.06 11.36
C VAL A 42 6.16 21.06 10.24
N VAL A 43 6.40 21.45 8.98
CA VAL A 43 6.22 20.56 7.82
C VAL A 43 7.13 19.34 7.94
N GLN A 44 8.40 19.53 8.28
CA GLN A 44 9.35 18.44 8.45
C GLN A 44 8.90 17.45 9.54
N LYS A 45 8.45 17.96 10.69
CA LYS A 45 7.95 17.13 11.77
C LYS A 45 6.73 16.31 11.34
N THR A 46 5.76 16.95 10.69
CA THR A 46 4.53 16.26 10.26
C THR A 46 4.77 15.26 9.14
N GLN A 47 5.77 15.48 8.28
CA GLN A 47 6.21 14.50 7.28
C GLN A 47 6.87 13.29 7.95
N LEU A 48 7.75 13.51 8.93
CA LEU A 48 8.38 12.42 9.69
C LEU A 48 7.35 11.61 10.48
N GLU A 49 6.34 12.24 11.10
CA GLU A 49 5.21 11.53 11.75
C GLU A 49 4.52 10.56 10.77
N THR A 50 4.26 11.02 9.55
CA THR A 50 3.59 10.20 8.54
C THR A 50 4.50 9.09 8.01
N GLU A 51 5.79 9.36 7.86
CA GLU A 51 6.78 8.37 7.43
C GLU A 51 6.95 7.25 8.46
N GLU A 52 7.05 7.59 9.76
CA GLU A 52 7.07 6.58 10.83
C GLU A 52 5.78 5.75 10.83
N GLY A 53 4.61 6.39 10.64
CA GLY A 53 3.34 5.69 10.48
C GLY A 53 3.33 4.75 9.27
N ALA A 54 3.87 5.18 8.14
CA ALA A 54 3.99 4.35 6.94
C ALA A 54 4.98 3.18 7.14
N LYS A 55 6.08 3.39 7.88
CA LYS A 55 7.02 2.34 8.27
C LYS A 55 6.35 1.26 9.12
N ILE A 56 5.54 1.67 10.11
CA ILE A 56 4.75 0.75 10.94
C ILE A 56 3.78 -0.07 10.10
N ILE A 57 3.01 0.57 9.19
CA ILE A 57 2.04 -0.12 8.33
C ILE A 57 2.73 -1.09 7.36
N ARG A 58 3.94 -0.78 6.88
CA ARG A 58 4.74 -1.72 6.06
C ARG A 58 5.15 -2.95 6.85
N LEU A 59 5.57 -2.78 8.10
CA LEU A 59 6.10 -3.86 8.94
C LEU A 59 5.01 -4.75 9.54
N ARG A 60 3.90 -4.17 9.98
CA ARG A 60 2.85 -4.86 10.75
C ARG A 60 1.48 -4.93 10.05
N GLY A 61 1.30 -4.24 8.95
CA GLY A 61 0.03 -4.19 8.20
C GLY A 61 -0.99 -3.22 8.77
N SER A 62 -1.25 -3.23 10.07
CA SER A 62 -2.19 -2.35 10.77
C SER A 62 -1.74 -2.06 12.19
N ALA A 63 -2.26 -0.98 12.78
CA ALA A 63 -2.09 -0.64 14.17
C ALA A 63 -3.38 -0.95 14.98
N PRO A 64 -3.30 -1.25 16.28
CA PRO A 64 -4.44 -1.61 17.12
C PRO A 64 -5.23 -0.38 17.58
N ILE A 65 -5.98 0.24 16.66
CA ILE A 65 -6.75 1.45 16.95
C ILE A 65 -8.28 1.24 16.85
N THR A 66 -8.69 0.01 16.55
CA THR A 66 -10.11 -0.35 16.42
C THR A 66 -10.84 -0.21 17.76
N GLY A 67 -11.98 0.46 17.77
CA GLY A 67 -12.80 0.68 18.97
C GLY A 67 -12.52 2.01 19.66
N LEU A 68 -11.68 2.87 19.08
CA LEU A 68 -11.51 4.25 19.53
C LEU A 68 -12.79 5.07 19.23
N THR A 69 -13.30 5.74 20.27
CA THR A 69 -14.49 6.59 20.18
C THR A 69 -14.22 7.96 20.79
N ASP A 70 -14.97 8.96 20.37
CA ASP A 70 -14.96 10.28 21.01
C ASP A 70 -15.73 10.20 22.34
N VAL A 71 -15.00 10.34 23.43
CA VAL A 71 -15.55 10.32 24.79
C VAL A 71 -15.50 11.67 25.49
N PHE A 72 -15.11 12.76 24.82
CA PHE A 72 -14.96 14.07 25.44
C PHE A 72 -16.26 14.59 26.06
N ALA A 73 -17.41 14.34 25.42
CA ALA A 73 -18.71 14.71 25.97
C ALA A 73 -19.04 13.93 27.27
N HIS A 74 -18.60 12.66 27.35
CA HIS A 74 -18.81 11.83 28.54
C HIS A 74 -17.92 12.32 29.71
N LEU A 75 -16.65 12.65 29.41
CA LEU A 75 -15.73 13.20 30.42
C LEU A 75 -16.22 14.55 30.96
N LYS A 76 -16.75 15.40 30.08
CA LYS A 76 -17.35 16.68 30.52
C LYS A 76 -18.56 16.48 31.41
N ARG A 77 -19.37 15.43 31.22
CA ARG A 77 -20.48 15.06 32.09
C ARG A 77 -19.97 14.62 33.47
N LEU A 78 -18.92 13.76 33.51
CA LEU A 78 -18.29 13.38 34.77
C LEU A 78 -17.73 14.58 35.53
N GLU A 79 -17.11 15.53 34.85
CA GLU A 79 -16.52 16.74 35.45
C GLU A 79 -17.55 17.58 36.21
N ILE A 80 -18.80 17.62 35.72
CA ILE A 80 -19.90 18.34 36.37
C ILE A 80 -20.67 17.44 37.37
N GLY A 81 -20.17 16.23 37.67
CA GLY A 81 -20.75 15.31 38.67
C GLY A 81 -21.96 14.51 38.17
N GLY A 82 -22.13 14.36 36.85
CA GLY A 82 -23.20 13.53 36.28
C GLY A 82 -22.77 12.09 36.05
N ASP A 83 -23.70 11.15 36.22
CA ASP A 83 -23.46 9.74 35.96
C ASP A 83 -23.50 9.40 34.47
N LEU A 84 -22.76 8.37 34.09
CA LEU A 84 -22.73 7.79 32.74
C LEU A 84 -23.64 6.57 32.63
N ASN A 85 -24.17 6.34 31.46
CA ASN A 85 -24.85 5.09 31.15
C ASN A 85 -23.85 3.99 30.79
N GLY A 86 -24.30 2.75 30.69
CA GLY A 86 -23.41 1.61 30.47
C GLY A 86 -22.68 1.64 29.13
N LEU A 87 -23.28 2.18 28.07
CA LEU A 87 -22.63 2.34 26.75
C LEU A 87 -21.49 3.37 26.80
N GLU A 88 -21.72 4.50 27.46
CA GLU A 88 -20.72 5.55 27.65
C GLU A 88 -19.53 5.04 28.46
N ILE A 89 -19.79 4.26 29.51
CA ILE A 89 -18.74 3.59 30.30
C ILE A 89 -17.97 2.59 29.44
N TYR A 90 -18.65 1.76 28.66
CA TYR A 90 -18.01 0.81 27.74
C TYR A 90 -17.09 1.52 26.74
N GLN A 91 -17.53 2.65 26.15
CA GLN A 91 -16.74 3.46 25.22
C GLN A 91 -15.46 3.97 25.86
N ILE A 92 -15.52 4.44 27.11
CA ILE A 92 -14.32 4.84 27.87
C ILE A 92 -13.41 3.61 28.09
N GLY A 93 -13.96 2.48 28.52
CA GLY A 93 -13.20 1.24 28.69
C GLY A 93 -12.55 0.75 27.41
N SER A 94 -13.24 0.92 26.25
CA SER A 94 -12.68 0.63 24.94
C SER A 94 -11.47 1.50 24.63
N ASN A 95 -11.54 2.82 24.91
CA ASN A 95 -10.40 3.72 24.72
C ASN A 95 -9.21 3.36 25.62
N LEU A 96 -9.46 2.97 26.87
CA LEU A 96 -8.40 2.50 27.78
C LEU A 96 -7.73 1.23 27.27
N ARG A 97 -8.50 0.29 26.76
CA ARG A 97 -7.99 -0.93 26.13
C ARG A 97 -7.14 -0.61 24.92
N VAL A 98 -7.62 0.29 24.03
CA VAL A 98 -6.86 0.73 22.86
C VAL A 98 -5.56 1.42 23.27
N SER A 99 -5.57 2.26 24.34
CA SER A 99 -4.36 2.91 24.90
C SER A 99 -3.31 1.87 25.32
N ARG A 100 -3.72 0.87 26.07
CA ARG A 100 -2.84 -0.23 26.52
C ARG A 100 -2.32 -1.05 25.35
N GLN A 101 -3.18 -1.40 24.41
CA GLN A 101 -2.80 -2.16 23.22
C GLN A 101 -1.84 -1.38 22.33
N MET A 102 -2.07 -0.08 22.14
CA MET A 102 -1.19 0.79 21.37
C MET A 102 0.17 0.93 22.02
N LYS A 103 0.22 1.16 23.33
CA LYS A 103 1.48 1.25 24.07
C LYS A 103 2.31 -0.03 23.97
N ASN A 104 1.69 -1.19 24.17
CA ASN A 104 2.37 -2.48 24.03
C ASN A 104 2.87 -2.70 22.61
N PHE A 105 2.02 -2.42 21.61
CA PHE A 105 2.37 -2.54 20.21
C PHE A 105 3.57 -1.67 19.82
N MET A 106 3.64 -0.44 20.34
CA MET A 106 4.76 0.47 20.09
C MET A 106 6.03 -0.02 20.79
N ASN A 107 5.92 -0.51 22.05
CA ASN A 107 7.04 -1.08 22.78
C ASN A 107 7.62 -2.30 22.05
N ASP A 108 6.78 -3.21 21.57
CA ASP A 108 7.22 -4.38 20.77
C ASP A 108 8.01 -3.97 19.51
N LEU A 109 7.61 -2.86 18.87
CA LEU A 109 8.34 -2.33 17.71
C LEU A 109 9.71 -1.73 18.08
N LEU A 110 9.77 -1.01 19.21
CA LEU A 110 11.02 -0.43 19.72
C LEU A 110 11.99 -1.52 20.19
N GLU A 111 11.51 -2.58 20.85
CA GLU A 111 12.31 -3.71 21.30
C GLU A 111 12.98 -4.48 20.14
N ILE A 112 12.31 -4.61 19.00
CA ILE A 112 12.89 -5.22 17.81
C ILE A 112 13.79 -4.26 17.01
N GLY A 113 14.08 -3.07 17.56
CA GLY A 113 15.02 -2.09 16.99
C GLY A 113 14.46 -1.22 15.88
N VAL A 114 13.13 -1.02 15.79
CA VAL A 114 12.53 -0.08 14.84
C VAL A 114 12.67 1.35 15.40
N GLU A 115 13.42 2.19 14.72
CA GLU A 115 13.55 3.61 15.10
C GLU A 115 12.27 4.38 14.80
N LEU A 116 11.62 4.91 15.84
CA LEU A 116 10.38 5.69 15.82
C LEU A 116 10.49 6.86 16.80
N PRO A 117 11.37 7.84 16.56
CA PRO A 117 11.64 8.89 17.54
C PRO A 117 10.41 9.74 17.88
N ILE A 118 9.50 9.99 16.93
CA ILE A 118 8.31 10.82 17.16
C ILE A 118 7.15 9.99 17.70
N LEU A 119 6.81 8.87 17.04
CA LEU A 119 5.68 8.04 17.47
C LEU A 119 6.01 7.25 18.75
N GLY A 120 7.27 6.92 18.98
CA GLY A 120 7.73 6.37 20.25
C GLY A 120 7.51 7.34 21.40
N ALA A 121 7.97 8.59 21.27
CA ALA A 121 7.73 9.63 22.26
C ALA A 121 6.22 9.89 22.48
N LEU A 122 5.42 9.92 21.41
CA LEU A 122 3.96 10.05 21.52
C LEU A 122 3.32 8.86 22.25
N SER A 123 3.84 7.65 22.05
CA SER A 123 3.39 6.45 22.75
C SER A 123 3.74 6.48 24.23
N ASP A 124 4.88 7.06 24.61
CA ASP A 124 5.29 7.18 26.01
C ASP A 124 4.35 8.05 26.85
N GLU A 125 3.67 9.00 26.21
CA GLU A 125 2.66 9.82 26.83
C GLU A 125 1.37 9.06 27.17
N LEU A 126 1.12 7.86 26.60
CA LEU A 126 -0.05 7.04 26.92
C LEU A 126 0.06 6.44 28.33
N LEU A 127 -0.95 6.68 29.14
CA LEU A 127 -1.08 6.16 30.49
C LEU A 127 -1.93 4.89 30.48
N VAL A 128 -1.40 3.80 31.06
CA VAL A 128 -2.11 2.52 31.13
C VAL A 128 -2.85 2.43 32.44
N LEU A 129 -4.18 2.55 32.40
CA LEU A 129 -5.10 2.45 33.55
C LEU A 129 -5.73 1.05 33.60
N LYS A 130 -4.89 0.02 33.84
CA LYS A 130 -5.28 -1.37 33.72
C LYS A 130 -6.39 -1.76 34.69
N GLU A 131 -6.34 -1.32 35.95
CA GLU A 131 -7.35 -1.63 36.97
C GLU A 131 -8.71 -1.08 36.55
N VAL A 132 -8.76 0.19 36.10
CA VAL A 132 -9.99 0.82 35.62
C VAL A 132 -10.56 0.13 34.39
N GLU A 133 -9.68 -0.28 33.45
CA GLU A 133 -10.07 -1.05 32.27
C GLU A 133 -10.72 -2.40 32.66
N GLU A 134 -10.10 -3.14 33.60
CA GLU A 134 -10.58 -4.42 34.09
C GLU A 134 -11.93 -4.29 34.83
N ASP A 135 -12.09 -3.27 35.67
CA ASP A 135 -13.33 -3.00 36.39
C ASP A 135 -14.48 -2.71 35.42
N ILE A 136 -14.24 -1.94 34.37
CA ILE A 136 -15.24 -1.70 33.33
C ILE A 136 -15.57 -2.99 32.57
N ALA A 137 -14.55 -3.76 32.19
CA ALA A 137 -14.74 -4.98 31.38
C ALA A 137 -15.56 -6.06 32.08
N ILE A 138 -15.45 -6.16 33.42
CA ILE A 138 -16.27 -7.10 34.22
C ILE A 138 -17.67 -6.57 34.51
N SER A 139 -17.90 -5.26 34.31
CA SER A 139 -19.12 -4.57 34.71
C SER A 139 -20.10 -4.35 33.57
N VAL A 140 -19.64 -4.02 32.35
CA VAL A 140 -20.50 -3.67 31.20
C VAL A 140 -20.05 -4.35 29.91
N ASP A 141 -21.01 -4.72 29.06
CA ASP A 141 -20.76 -5.27 27.73
C ASP A 141 -20.80 -4.20 26.63
N GLU A 142 -20.51 -4.60 25.38
CA GLU A 142 -20.47 -3.73 24.21
C GLU A 142 -21.81 -3.04 23.88
N SER A 143 -22.93 -3.61 24.34
CA SER A 143 -24.26 -3.00 24.19
C SER A 143 -24.58 -2.00 25.30
N GLY A 144 -23.71 -1.84 26.30
CA GLY A 144 -23.91 -1.04 27.48
C GLY A 144 -24.76 -1.72 28.57
N LYS A 145 -24.98 -3.01 28.45
CA LYS A 145 -25.72 -3.78 29.48
C LYS A 145 -24.78 -4.14 30.64
N VAL A 146 -25.22 -3.86 31.86
CA VAL A 146 -24.49 -4.23 33.07
C VAL A 146 -24.52 -5.76 33.22
N LEU A 147 -23.35 -6.35 33.40
CA LEU A 147 -23.12 -7.80 33.50
C LEU A 147 -23.48 -8.34 34.89
N ASP A 148 -23.76 -9.64 34.97
CA ASP A 148 -23.99 -10.34 36.27
C ASP A 148 -22.72 -10.33 37.14
N THR A 149 -21.56 -10.16 36.54
CA THR A 149 -20.24 -10.07 37.19
C THR A 149 -19.96 -8.75 37.86
N ALA A 150 -20.75 -7.70 37.53
CA ALA A 150 -20.56 -6.34 38.06
C ALA A 150 -20.77 -6.27 39.60
N SER A 151 -21.70 -7.05 40.13
CA SER A 151 -21.87 -7.18 41.59
C SER A 151 -22.49 -8.52 41.99
N GLU A 152 -22.16 -9.03 43.16
CA GLU A 152 -22.76 -10.24 43.72
C GLU A 152 -24.28 -10.04 43.98
N ALA A 153 -24.66 -8.82 44.39
CA ALA A 153 -26.06 -8.44 44.59
C ALA A 153 -26.87 -8.54 43.29
N LEU A 154 -26.37 -7.98 42.17
CA LEU A 154 -27.03 -8.04 40.86
C LEU A 154 -27.17 -9.47 40.37
N SER A 155 -26.12 -10.27 40.47
CA SER A 155 -26.14 -11.70 40.11
C SER A 155 -27.21 -12.45 40.92
N THR A 156 -27.33 -12.18 42.19
CA THR A 156 -28.33 -12.81 43.08
C THR A 156 -29.74 -12.37 42.74
N ILE A 157 -30.00 -11.07 42.49
CA ILE A 157 -31.28 -10.53 42.08
C ILE A 157 -31.71 -11.17 40.76
N ARG A 158 -30.87 -11.20 39.75
CA ARG A 158 -31.18 -11.80 38.43
C ARG A 158 -31.45 -13.29 38.48
N ARG A 159 -30.68 -14.03 39.31
CA ARG A 159 -30.92 -15.45 39.53
C ARG A 159 -32.27 -15.69 40.20
N THR A 160 -32.63 -14.87 41.17
CA THR A 160 -33.90 -14.93 41.86
C THR A 160 -35.05 -14.55 40.92
N LEU A 161 -34.88 -13.52 40.11
CA LEU A 161 -35.83 -13.07 39.13
C LEU A 161 -36.17 -14.19 38.12
N ARG A 162 -35.16 -14.84 37.55
CA ARG A 162 -35.33 -16.00 36.64
C ARG A 162 -36.13 -17.13 37.31
N ARG A 163 -35.75 -17.47 38.54
CA ARG A 163 -36.49 -18.49 39.31
C ARG A 163 -37.97 -18.13 39.55
N THR A 164 -38.22 -16.85 39.86
CA THR A 164 -39.59 -16.37 40.04
C THR A 164 -40.37 -16.38 38.72
N GLU A 165 -39.76 -16.02 37.62
CA GLU A 165 -40.34 -16.10 36.27
C GLU A 165 -40.67 -17.55 35.87
N ASP A 166 -39.80 -18.49 36.16
CA ASP A 166 -40.05 -19.92 35.92
C ASP A 166 -41.23 -20.40 36.74
N ARG A 167 -41.29 -20.03 38.02
CA ARG A 167 -42.43 -20.37 38.88
C ARG A 167 -43.76 -19.76 38.39
N VAL A 168 -43.76 -18.51 37.92
CA VAL A 168 -44.91 -17.86 37.29
C VAL A 168 -45.38 -18.67 36.09
N ARG A 169 -44.42 -19.02 35.20
CA ARG A 169 -44.70 -19.76 33.97
C ARG A 169 -45.25 -21.16 34.27
N GLU A 170 -44.59 -21.91 35.16
CA GLU A 170 -45.06 -23.25 35.58
C GLU A 170 -46.48 -23.17 36.14
N LYS A 171 -46.76 -22.14 36.95
CA LYS A 171 -48.09 -21.97 37.55
C LYS A 171 -49.15 -21.65 36.48
N LEU A 172 -48.83 -20.76 35.53
CA LEU A 172 -49.73 -20.45 34.42
C LEU A 172 -49.92 -21.63 33.45
N GLU A 173 -48.83 -22.37 33.16
CA GLU A 173 -48.92 -23.59 32.35
C GLU A 173 -49.86 -24.66 33.00
N SER A 174 -49.89 -24.75 34.33
CA SER A 174 -50.82 -25.66 35.01
C SER A 174 -52.29 -25.35 34.69
N TYR A 175 -52.61 -24.05 34.51
CA TYR A 175 -53.97 -23.65 34.08
C TYR A 175 -54.22 -23.94 32.60
N LEU A 176 -53.21 -23.87 31.72
CA LEU A 176 -53.33 -24.18 30.30
C LEU A 176 -53.50 -25.69 30.05
N ARG A 177 -52.95 -26.54 30.97
CA ARG A 177 -53.06 -28.02 30.89
C ARG A 177 -54.30 -28.58 31.56
N ASP A 178 -55.14 -27.75 32.20
CA ASP A 178 -56.39 -28.20 32.80
C ASP A 178 -57.37 -28.82 31.76
N ARG A 179 -58.09 -29.86 32.12
CA ARG A 179 -59.03 -30.54 31.22
C ARG A 179 -60.13 -29.64 30.63
N ASN A 180 -60.46 -28.55 31.32
CA ASN A 180 -61.44 -27.57 30.88
C ASN A 180 -60.81 -26.32 30.22
N ALA A 181 -59.51 -26.23 30.09
CA ALA A 181 -58.82 -25.06 29.55
C ALA A 181 -59.34 -24.62 28.17
N SER A 182 -59.57 -25.57 27.25
CA SER A 182 -60.12 -25.31 25.91
C SER A 182 -61.53 -24.68 25.91
N LYS A 183 -62.32 -24.88 26.95
CA LYS A 183 -63.64 -24.25 27.08
C LYS A 183 -63.57 -22.87 27.64
N MET A 184 -62.63 -22.61 28.60
CA MET A 184 -62.63 -21.45 29.43
C MET A 184 -61.64 -20.38 28.89
N LEU A 185 -60.56 -20.80 28.21
CA LEU A 185 -59.60 -19.91 27.59
C LEU A 185 -59.98 -19.58 26.16
N SER A 186 -59.68 -18.37 25.73
CA SER A 186 -59.83 -17.97 24.33
C SER A 186 -58.69 -18.55 23.48
N ASP A 187 -57.50 -18.65 24.09
CA ASP A 187 -56.31 -19.28 23.50
C ASP A 187 -55.46 -19.90 24.63
N ALA A 188 -54.74 -20.98 24.35
CA ALA A 188 -53.91 -21.70 25.32
C ALA A 188 -52.46 -21.10 25.32
N VAL A 189 -52.34 -19.80 25.58
CA VAL A 189 -51.07 -19.07 25.53
C VAL A 189 -50.88 -18.18 26.78
N ILE A 190 -49.63 -18.11 27.25
CA ILE A 190 -49.25 -17.15 28.29
C ILE A 190 -48.87 -15.85 27.58
N THR A 191 -49.40 -14.72 27.98
CA THR A 191 -49.10 -13.41 27.43
C THR A 191 -48.64 -12.44 28.53
N ILE A 192 -48.07 -11.31 28.13
CA ILE A 192 -47.73 -10.22 29.04
C ILE A 192 -48.66 -9.04 28.73
N ARG A 193 -49.29 -8.49 29.77
CA ARG A 193 -50.05 -7.24 29.72
C ARG A 193 -49.66 -6.38 30.93
N ASN A 194 -49.39 -5.13 30.69
CA ASN A 194 -49.00 -4.18 31.75
C ASN A 194 -47.85 -4.75 32.63
N ASP A 195 -46.84 -5.35 31.98
CA ASP A 195 -45.68 -6.01 32.64
C ASP A 195 -46.06 -7.18 33.55
N ARG A 196 -47.21 -7.83 33.35
CA ARG A 196 -47.62 -9.01 34.11
C ARG A 196 -47.92 -10.19 33.21
N TYR A 197 -47.54 -11.35 33.68
CA TYR A 197 -47.90 -12.60 32.99
C TYR A 197 -49.38 -12.88 33.25
N VAL A 198 -50.14 -13.07 32.18
CA VAL A 198 -51.59 -13.26 32.19
C VAL A 198 -51.98 -14.39 31.24
N ILE A 199 -53.21 -14.90 31.40
CA ILE A 199 -53.85 -15.87 30.46
C ILE A 199 -55.10 -15.23 29.83
N PRO A 200 -55.39 -15.52 28.56
CA PRO A 200 -56.59 -15.03 27.85
C PRO A 200 -57.81 -15.88 28.20
N VAL A 201 -58.70 -15.38 29.03
CA VAL A 201 -59.90 -16.04 29.52
C VAL A 201 -61.14 -15.48 28.83
N LYS A 202 -62.08 -16.34 28.41
CA LYS A 202 -63.41 -15.88 27.92
C LYS A 202 -64.16 -15.19 29.03
N GLN A 203 -64.84 -14.08 28.70
CA GLN A 203 -65.53 -13.22 29.65
C GLN A 203 -66.43 -13.95 30.62
N GLU A 204 -67.18 -14.97 30.17
CA GLU A 204 -68.11 -15.80 30.92
C GLU A 204 -67.46 -16.68 32.05
N TYR A 205 -66.09 -16.92 31.92
CA TYR A 205 -65.36 -17.70 32.89
C TYR A 205 -64.44 -16.86 33.83
N LYS A 206 -64.63 -15.53 33.83
CA LYS A 206 -63.85 -14.60 34.70
C LYS A 206 -63.85 -15.06 36.17
N GLY A 207 -65.02 -15.48 36.70
CA GLY A 207 -65.11 -15.90 38.10
C GLY A 207 -64.39 -17.17 38.46
N HIS A 208 -64.08 -18.03 37.45
CA HIS A 208 -63.42 -19.33 37.71
C HIS A 208 -61.93 -19.16 38.07
N TYR A 209 -61.22 -18.25 37.42
CA TYR A 209 -59.78 -18.02 37.64
C TYR A 209 -59.51 -17.03 38.78
N GLY A 210 -60.49 -16.17 39.11
CA GLY A 210 -60.32 -15.09 40.07
C GLY A 210 -59.17 -14.14 39.64
N GLY A 211 -58.69 -13.32 40.57
CA GLY A 211 -57.54 -12.47 40.34
C GLY A 211 -57.86 -11.15 39.64
N ILE A 212 -56.89 -10.58 38.90
CA ILE A 212 -56.91 -9.20 38.37
C ILE A 212 -57.03 -9.24 36.85
N VAL A 213 -57.95 -8.47 36.28
CA VAL A 213 -58.04 -8.24 34.82
C VAL A 213 -57.10 -7.07 34.48
N HIS A 214 -56.12 -7.30 33.61
CA HIS A 214 -55.16 -6.30 33.18
C HIS A 214 -55.49 -5.68 31.84
N ASP A 215 -56.21 -6.41 30.98
CA ASP A 215 -56.60 -5.94 29.65
C ASP A 215 -57.80 -6.72 29.12
N GLN A 216 -58.41 -6.24 28.05
CA GLN A 216 -59.51 -6.95 27.34
C GLN A 216 -59.34 -6.80 25.83
N SER A 217 -59.83 -7.81 25.08
CA SER A 217 -59.83 -7.76 23.63
C SER A 217 -60.75 -6.63 23.13
N ALA A 218 -60.53 -6.16 21.89
CA ALA A 218 -61.36 -5.10 21.29
C ALA A 218 -62.85 -5.46 21.22
N SER A 219 -63.21 -6.72 21.13
CA SER A 219 -64.58 -7.21 21.19
C SER A 219 -65.15 -7.39 22.61
N GLY A 220 -64.32 -7.25 23.63
CA GLY A 220 -64.70 -7.49 25.04
C GLY A 220 -64.85 -8.95 25.40
N GLN A 221 -64.76 -9.89 24.44
CA GLN A 221 -65.02 -11.33 24.67
C GLN A 221 -63.88 -12.07 25.36
N THR A 222 -62.66 -11.54 25.33
CA THR A 222 -61.48 -12.11 25.98
C THR A 222 -60.95 -11.15 27.01
N LEU A 223 -60.75 -11.62 28.22
CA LEU A 223 -60.14 -10.89 29.32
C LEU A 223 -58.73 -11.45 29.57
N PHE A 224 -57.73 -10.57 29.67
CA PHE A 224 -56.40 -10.96 30.06
C PHE A 224 -56.31 -10.93 31.57
N ILE A 225 -56.34 -12.10 32.17
CA ILE A 225 -56.48 -12.26 33.63
C ILE A 225 -55.11 -12.71 34.21
N GLU A 226 -54.71 -12.07 35.27
CA GLU A 226 -53.69 -12.55 36.18
C GLU A 226 -54.42 -13.41 37.25
N PRO A 227 -54.29 -14.76 37.26
CA PRO A 227 -54.97 -15.59 38.23
C PRO A 227 -54.51 -15.27 39.67
N GLN A 228 -55.41 -15.38 40.63
CA GLN A 228 -55.12 -15.04 42.03
C GLN A 228 -53.83 -15.73 42.57
N SER A 229 -53.58 -16.96 42.18
CA SER A 229 -52.41 -17.72 42.63
C SER A 229 -51.07 -17.23 42.00
N VAL A 230 -51.12 -16.33 41.03
CA VAL A 230 -49.95 -15.77 40.32
C VAL A 230 -49.70 -14.32 40.73
N VAL A 231 -50.65 -13.65 41.34
CA VAL A 231 -50.56 -12.24 41.76
C VAL A 231 -49.33 -12.00 42.65
N ASP A 232 -49.10 -12.82 43.65
CA ASP A 232 -47.98 -12.68 44.56
C ASP A 232 -46.63 -12.88 43.85
N LEU A 233 -46.54 -13.87 42.96
CA LEU A 233 -45.34 -14.13 42.14
C LEU A 233 -45.05 -13.02 41.18
N ASN A 234 -46.07 -12.46 40.51
CA ASN A 234 -45.88 -11.27 39.65
C ASN A 234 -45.57 -10.02 40.45
N ASN A 235 -46.03 -9.85 41.68
CA ASN A 235 -45.64 -8.79 42.57
C ASN A 235 -44.16 -8.94 43.02
N GLU A 236 -43.73 -10.16 43.37
CA GLU A 236 -42.36 -10.50 43.68
C GLU A 236 -41.44 -10.22 42.49
N ARG A 237 -41.83 -10.63 41.29
CA ARG A 237 -41.10 -10.34 40.04
C ARG A 237 -40.92 -8.82 39.83
N LYS A 238 -42.00 -8.06 40.00
CA LYS A 238 -41.98 -6.60 39.82
C LYS A 238 -41.07 -5.92 40.87
N ALA A 239 -41.10 -6.39 42.12
CA ALA A 239 -40.21 -5.90 43.16
C ALA A 239 -38.75 -6.24 42.87
N LEU A 240 -38.45 -7.43 42.34
CA LEU A 240 -37.12 -7.83 41.92
C LEU A 240 -36.60 -7.00 40.72
N GLN A 241 -37.45 -6.72 39.75
CA GLN A 241 -37.11 -5.85 38.63
C GLN A 241 -36.78 -4.41 39.09
N ALA A 242 -37.54 -3.88 40.06
CA ALA A 242 -37.23 -2.56 40.64
C ALA A 242 -35.90 -2.58 41.40
N LYS A 243 -35.59 -3.64 42.13
CA LYS A 243 -34.30 -3.84 42.79
C LYS A 243 -33.16 -3.97 41.78
N GLU A 244 -33.35 -4.72 40.69
CA GLU A 244 -32.40 -4.85 39.62
C GLU A 244 -32.05 -3.48 39.05
N LYS A 245 -33.06 -2.67 38.72
CA LYS A 245 -32.87 -1.32 38.19
C LYS A 245 -32.09 -0.43 39.17
N GLN A 246 -32.45 -0.43 40.45
CA GLN A 246 -31.74 0.33 41.48
C GLN A 246 -30.28 -0.12 41.61
N GLU A 247 -30.02 -1.44 41.60
CA GLU A 247 -28.65 -1.96 41.66
C GLU A 247 -27.82 -1.59 40.45
N ILE A 248 -28.42 -1.63 39.24
CA ILE A 248 -27.77 -1.17 38.02
C ILE A 248 -27.40 0.33 38.13
N GLU A 249 -28.34 1.17 38.55
CA GLU A 249 -28.10 2.61 38.74
C GLU A 249 -26.98 2.84 39.78
N ARG A 250 -26.95 2.08 40.88
CA ARG A 250 -25.87 2.14 41.88
C ARG A 250 -24.50 1.77 41.29
N ILE A 251 -24.44 0.67 40.54
CA ILE A 251 -23.19 0.21 39.89
C ILE A 251 -22.68 1.27 38.91
N LEU A 252 -23.55 1.80 38.05
CA LEU A 252 -23.17 2.80 37.06
C LEU A 252 -22.67 4.09 37.73
N ALA A 253 -23.31 4.52 38.84
CA ALA A 253 -22.88 5.68 39.62
C ALA A 253 -21.50 5.43 40.29
N GLU A 254 -21.25 4.26 40.84
CA GLU A 254 -19.98 3.91 41.42
C GLU A 254 -18.84 3.92 40.39
N ILE A 255 -19.06 3.31 39.23
CA ILE A 255 -18.09 3.34 38.14
C ILE A 255 -17.86 4.78 37.66
N SER A 256 -18.92 5.56 37.49
CA SER A 256 -18.83 6.97 37.12
C SER A 256 -17.99 7.78 38.11
N ALA A 257 -18.20 7.57 39.40
CA ALA A 257 -17.42 8.21 40.46
C ALA A 257 -15.93 7.77 40.42
N SER A 258 -15.65 6.49 40.14
CA SER A 258 -14.29 6.00 39.99
C SER A 258 -13.62 6.64 38.76
N LEU A 259 -14.32 6.73 37.62
CA LEU A 259 -13.82 7.36 36.39
C LEU A 259 -13.56 8.86 36.56
N ALA A 260 -14.33 9.54 37.40
CA ALA A 260 -14.15 10.96 37.66
C ALA A 260 -12.78 11.31 38.24
N ALA A 261 -12.12 10.37 38.91
CA ALA A 261 -10.75 10.54 39.42
C ALA A 261 -9.69 10.57 38.28
N TRP A 262 -10.01 10.06 37.08
CA TRP A 262 -9.10 9.86 35.96
C TRP A 262 -9.46 10.65 34.71
N ILE A 263 -10.28 11.70 34.83
CA ILE A 263 -10.77 12.48 33.69
C ILE A 263 -9.61 13.03 32.85
N ASN A 264 -8.58 13.60 33.47
CA ASN A 264 -7.46 14.22 32.77
C ASN A 264 -6.65 13.20 31.99
N GLU A 265 -6.37 12.03 32.60
CA GLU A 265 -5.62 10.94 31.99
C GLU A 265 -6.38 10.30 30.82
N ILE A 266 -7.68 10.09 30.99
CA ILE A 266 -8.54 9.55 29.92
C ILE A 266 -8.67 10.57 28.79
N HIS A 267 -8.82 11.85 29.11
CA HIS A 267 -8.83 12.92 28.11
C HIS A 267 -7.53 12.95 27.31
N HIS A 268 -6.38 12.94 27.99
CA HIS A 268 -5.07 12.95 27.36
C HIS A 268 -4.86 11.70 26.48
N ASN A 269 -5.15 10.51 26.99
CA ASN A 269 -5.09 9.28 26.20
C ASN A 269 -5.96 9.34 24.94
N THR A 270 -7.19 9.80 25.06
CA THR A 270 -8.12 9.92 23.94
C THR A 270 -7.58 10.88 22.87
N PHE A 271 -6.99 12.01 23.30
CA PHE A 271 -6.35 12.96 22.39
C PHE A 271 -5.14 12.33 21.66
N ILE A 272 -4.26 11.65 22.39
CA ILE A 272 -3.10 10.98 21.79
C ILE A 272 -3.53 9.88 20.80
N LEU A 273 -4.53 9.08 21.15
CA LEU A 273 -5.07 8.06 20.25
C LEU A 273 -5.69 8.67 18.98
N GLY A 274 -6.37 9.80 19.09
CA GLY A 274 -6.89 10.56 17.94
C GLY A 274 -5.75 11.00 17.01
N ARG A 275 -4.62 11.46 17.58
CA ARG A 275 -3.41 11.78 16.80
C ARG A 275 -2.83 10.55 16.11
N PHE A 276 -2.74 9.40 16.78
CA PHE A 276 -2.32 8.16 16.15
C PHE A 276 -3.22 7.76 14.99
N ASP A 277 -4.55 7.83 15.16
CA ASP A 277 -5.48 7.52 14.08
C ASP A 277 -5.30 8.44 12.88
N PHE A 278 -5.14 9.74 13.12
CA PHE A 278 -4.85 10.72 12.08
C PHE A 278 -3.54 10.41 11.33
N ILE A 279 -2.45 10.09 12.05
CA ILE A 279 -1.17 9.75 11.44
C ILE A 279 -1.27 8.45 10.62
N PHE A 280 -1.93 7.43 11.18
CA PHE A 280 -2.14 6.18 10.44
C PHE A 280 -3.11 6.34 9.26
N ALA A 281 -4.09 7.24 9.34
CA ALA A 281 -4.94 7.57 8.19
C ALA A 281 -4.11 8.16 7.04
N LYS A 282 -3.22 9.13 7.32
CA LYS A 282 -2.29 9.68 6.34
C LYS A 282 -1.39 8.59 5.72
N ALA A 283 -0.83 7.72 6.54
CA ALA A 283 0.04 6.64 6.09
C ALA A 283 -0.71 5.59 5.23
N ARG A 284 -1.95 5.22 5.61
CA ARG A 284 -2.81 4.32 4.82
C ARG A 284 -3.19 4.94 3.47
N PHE A 285 -3.53 6.21 3.48
CA PHE A 285 -3.83 6.97 2.26
C PHE A 285 -2.62 7.03 1.32
N GLY A 286 -1.41 7.34 1.85
CA GLY A 286 -0.16 7.31 1.09
C GLY A 286 0.11 5.94 0.47
N LYS A 287 -0.09 4.86 1.22
CA LYS A 287 0.03 3.48 0.71
C LYS A 287 -0.95 3.19 -0.44
N ALA A 288 -2.21 3.63 -0.30
CA ALA A 288 -3.24 3.43 -1.33
C ALA A 288 -2.88 4.15 -2.65
N MET A 289 -2.32 5.36 -2.57
CA MET A 289 -1.86 6.13 -3.73
C MET A 289 -0.49 5.69 -4.25
N LYS A 290 0.21 4.75 -3.61
CA LYS A 290 1.63 4.42 -3.87
C LYS A 290 2.51 5.68 -3.78
N ALA A 291 2.24 6.51 -2.80
CA ALA A 291 2.89 7.78 -2.56
C ALA A 291 4.21 7.59 -1.77
N VAL A 292 5.07 8.57 -1.87
CA VAL A 292 6.36 8.63 -1.16
C VAL A 292 6.44 9.87 -0.28
N THR A 293 7.29 9.83 0.73
CA THR A 293 7.66 11.00 1.52
C THR A 293 8.65 11.84 0.72
N PRO A 294 8.32 13.09 0.32
CA PRO A 294 9.25 13.93 -0.43
C PRO A 294 10.37 14.46 0.47
N HIS A 295 11.54 14.72 -0.11
CA HIS A 295 12.54 15.55 0.53
C HIS A 295 12.05 17.00 0.57
N LEU A 296 12.27 17.69 1.69
CA LEU A 296 11.84 19.08 1.86
C LEU A 296 13.00 20.03 1.58
N SER A 297 12.74 21.09 0.80
CA SER A 297 13.69 22.17 0.52
C SER A 297 13.21 23.50 1.11
N ASP A 298 14.09 24.23 1.79
CA ASP A 298 13.85 25.63 2.22
C ASP A 298 14.42 26.64 1.20
N ALA A 299 15.13 26.14 0.18
CA ALA A 299 15.76 26.94 -0.87
C ALA A 299 14.86 27.20 -2.09
N GLY A 300 13.58 26.87 -2.05
CA GLY A 300 12.66 27.07 -3.17
C GLY A 300 12.79 26.02 -4.30
N VAL A 301 13.54 24.92 -4.07
CA VAL A 301 13.77 23.87 -5.06
C VAL A 301 12.61 22.88 -5.07
N VAL A 302 12.05 22.65 -6.24
CA VAL A 302 11.07 21.59 -6.54
C VAL A 302 11.68 20.66 -7.59
N HIS A 303 11.75 19.39 -7.30
CA HIS A 303 12.16 18.34 -8.24
C HIS A 303 11.26 17.11 -8.06
N LEU A 304 10.17 17.09 -8.76
CA LEU A 304 9.20 15.99 -8.72
C LEU A 304 9.51 15.00 -9.83
N ILE A 305 9.70 13.74 -9.47
CA ILE A 305 10.02 12.66 -10.40
C ILE A 305 8.79 11.78 -10.58
N ALA A 306 8.34 11.61 -11.81
CA ALA A 306 7.16 10.82 -12.18
C ALA A 306 5.92 11.14 -11.32
N ALA A 307 5.70 12.44 -11.07
CA ALA A 307 4.55 12.93 -10.31
C ALA A 307 3.23 12.67 -11.02
N ARG A 308 2.21 12.27 -10.28
CA ARG A 308 0.87 11.99 -10.77
C ARG A 308 -0.16 12.84 -10.05
N HIS A 309 -1.20 13.23 -10.78
CA HIS A 309 -2.32 13.94 -10.16
C HIS A 309 -3.13 13.00 -9.26
N PRO A 310 -3.24 13.25 -7.93
CA PRO A 310 -3.82 12.30 -6.99
C PRO A 310 -5.31 12.01 -7.18
N LEU A 311 -6.05 12.92 -7.80
CA LEU A 311 -7.50 12.80 -8.03
C LEU A 311 -7.84 12.13 -9.39
N LEU A 312 -6.85 11.81 -10.22
CA LEU A 312 -7.08 11.11 -11.47
C LEU A 312 -6.94 9.60 -11.28
N ASP A 313 -7.60 8.85 -12.16
CA ASP A 313 -7.52 7.38 -12.17
C ASP A 313 -6.05 6.93 -12.33
N ALA A 314 -5.56 6.18 -11.36
CA ALA A 314 -4.18 5.69 -11.33
C ALA A 314 -3.78 4.85 -12.55
N ALA A 315 -4.75 4.25 -13.26
CA ALA A 315 -4.51 3.48 -14.48
C ALA A 315 -4.35 4.35 -15.73
N LYS A 316 -4.84 5.59 -15.70
CA LYS A 316 -4.88 6.49 -16.84
C LYS A 316 -3.98 7.72 -16.69
N VAL A 317 -3.63 8.08 -15.46
CA VAL A 317 -2.83 9.26 -15.17
C VAL A 317 -1.42 9.09 -15.71
N VAL A 318 -0.96 10.09 -16.47
CA VAL A 318 0.42 10.15 -16.96
C VAL A 318 1.31 10.76 -15.89
N ALA A 319 2.45 10.12 -15.65
CA ALA A 319 3.45 10.61 -14.73
C ALA A 319 4.35 11.64 -15.40
N ASN A 320 4.62 12.76 -14.72
CA ASN A 320 5.42 13.86 -15.24
C ASN A 320 6.55 14.23 -14.29
N ASP A 321 7.69 14.58 -14.85
CA ASP A 321 8.80 15.17 -14.11
C ASP A 321 8.63 16.70 -14.13
N ILE A 322 8.72 17.34 -12.94
CA ILE A 322 8.56 18.78 -12.78
C ILE A 322 9.71 19.28 -11.92
N TYR A 323 10.57 20.14 -12.46
CA TYR A 323 11.69 20.73 -11.73
C TYR A 323 11.72 22.25 -11.87
N LEU A 324 11.99 22.95 -10.78
CA LEU A 324 11.93 24.40 -10.64
C LEU A 324 12.80 24.83 -9.45
N GLY A 325 13.46 25.99 -9.53
CA GLY A 325 14.17 26.59 -8.41
C GLY A 325 15.68 26.36 -8.37
N GLU A 326 16.25 25.53 -9.25
CA GLU A 326 17.70 25.36 -9.41
C GLU A 326 18.22 26.27 -10.53
N ASP A 327 18.04 25.87 -11.78
CA ASP A 327 18.52 26.60 -12.97
C ASP A 327 17.60 27.75 -13.35
N PHE A 328 16.32 27.63 -13.06
CA PHE A 328 15.29 28.63 -13.37
C PHE A 328 14.17 28.63 -12.34
N THR A 329 13.56 29.81 -12.15
CA THR A 329 12.45 30.03 -11.23
C THR A 329 11.11 30.21 -11.95
N THR A 330 11.11 30.31 -13.27
CA THR A 330 9.90 30.51 -14.07
C THR A 330 9.79 29.46 -15.17
N ILE A 331 8.65 28.79 -15.25
CA ILE A 331 8.30 27.87 -16.34
C ILE A 331 7.14 28.45 -17.13
N VAL A 332 7.28 28.54 -18.46
CA VAL A 332 6.20 28.93 -19.38
C VAL A 332 5.74 27.71 -20.18
N ILE A 333 4.58 27.17 -19.85
CA ILE A 333 4.01 25.99 -20.51
C ILE A 333 3.17 26.43 -21.72
N THR A 334 3.56 25.99 -22.91
CA THR A 334 2.86 26.28 -24.15
C THR A 334 2.25 25.03 -24.78
N GLY A 335 1.27 25.17 -25.63
CA GLY A 335 0.59 24.05 -26.31
C GLY A 335 -0.94 24.16 -26.32
N PRO A 336 -1.65 23.16 -26.88
CA PRO A 336 -3.13 23.19 -26.96
C PRO A 336 -3.77 23.06 -25.57
N ASN A 337 -4.96 23.64 -25.38
CA ASN A 337 -5.67 23.60 -24.08
C ASN A 337 -6.03 22.18 -23.66
N THR A 338 -6.35 21.32 -24.62
CA THR A 338 -6.67 19.89 -24.41
C THR A 338 -5.45 19.05 -23.96
N GLY A 339 -4.23 19.61 -24.00
CA GLY A 339 -2.99 18.89 -23.71
C GLY A 339 -2.73 18.60 -22.25
N GLY A 340 -3.46 19.19 -21.30
CA GLY A 340 -3.26 18.97 -19.86
C GLY A 340 -2.44 20.04 -19.13
N LYS A 341 -2.26 21.24 -19.72
CA LYS A 341 -1.55 22.38 -19.09
C LYS A 341 -2.08 22.71 -17.70
N THR A 342 -3.39 22.93 -17.57
CA THR A 342 -4.07 23.20 -16.30
C THR A 342 -3.93 22.08 -15.29
N ILE A 343 -3.95 20.82 -15.77
CA ILE A 343 -3.73 19.64 -14.91
C ILE A 343 -2.31 19.65 -14.33
N THR A 344 -1.32 20.05 -15.12
CA THR A 344 0.08 20.16 -14.64
C THR A 344 0.22 21.20 -13.54
N LEU A 345 -0.38 22.40 -13.72
CA LEU A 345 -0.44 23.45 -12.69
C LEU A 345 -1.12 22.94 -11.40
N LYS A 346 -2.30 22.33 -11.56
CA LYS A 346 -3.03 21.76 -10.42
C LYS A 346 -2.24 20.63 -9.74
N THR A 347 -1.53 19.79 -10.50
CA THR A 347 -0.69 18.74 -9.94
C THR A 347 0.41 19.32 -9.05
N LEU A 348 1.18 20.27 -9.55
CA LEU A 348 2.25 20.91 -8.79
C LEU A 348 1.70 21.59 -7.52
N GLY A 349 0.65 22.41 -7.67
CA GLY A 349 0.05 23.10 -6.53
C GLY A 349 -0.53 22.14 -5.49
N LEU A 350 -1.27 21.13 -5.92
CA LEU A 350 -1.91 20.17 -5.02
C LEU A 350 -0.87 19.30 -4.28
N LEU A 351 0.19 18.82 -4.97
CA LEU A 351 1.26 18.07 -4.33
C LEU A 351 2.04 18.94 -3.32
N THR A 352 2.19 20.23 -3.61
CA THR A 352 2.78 21.19 -2.66
C THR A 352 1.92 21.30 -1.40
N LEU A 353 0.59 21.51 -1.54
CA LEU A 353 -0.31 21.55 -0.39
C LEU A 353 -0.33 20.24 0.40
N MET A 354 -0.31 19.09 -0.29
CA MET A 354 -0.22 17.78 0.35
C MET A 354 1.06 17.63 1.16
N ALA A 355 2.22 17.94 0.57
CA ALA A 355 3.50 17.85 1.25
C ALA A 355 3.54 18.78 2.48
N GLN A 356 3.08 20.02 2.36
CA GLN A 356 3.03 20.98 3.46
C GLN A 356 2.00 20.62 4.54
N SER A 357 1.08 19.71 4.25
CA SER A 357 0.15 19.12 5.22
C SER A 357 0.66 17.85 5.88
N GLY A 358 1.90 17.43 5.61
CA GLY A 358 2.47 16.20 6.12
C GLY A 358 1.87 14.94 5.46
N LEU A 359 1.35 15.05 4.23
CA LEU A 359 0.90 13.93 3.42
C LEU A 359 2.02 13.47 2.49
N GLN A 360 2.10 12.17 2.23
CA GLN A 360 2.91 11.60 1.17
C GLN A 360 2.35 12.02 -0.20
N ILE A 361 3.21 12.11 -1.22
CA ILE A 361 2.83 12.54 -2.56
C ILE A 361 2.98 11.40 -3.58
N PRO A 362 2.08 11.27 -4.57
CA PRO A 362 2.16 10.26 -5.61
C PRO A 362 3.24 10.61 -6.66
N ALA A 363 4.50 10.43 -6.26
CA ALA A 363 5.70 10.63 -7.05
C ALA A 363 6.68 9.47 -6.83
N GLN A 364 7.87 9.52 -7.42
CA GLN A 364 8.94 8.57 -7.12
C GLN A 364 9.79 9.01 -5.92
N GLU A 365 10.51 8.04 -5.35
CA GLU A 365 11.56 8.28 -4.35
C GLU A 365 12.55 9.33 -4.88
N ASP A 366 13.20 10.05 -3.99
CA ASP A 366 14.09 11.19 -4.28
C ASP A 366 13.42 12.46 -4.83
N SER A 367 12.09 12.50 -4.90
CA SER A 367 11.37 13.73 -5.21
C SER A 367 11.54 14.76 -4.11
N THR A 368 11.87 16.00 -4.51
CA THR A 368 12.05 17.13 -3.60
C THR A 368 10.94 18.15 -3.82
N ILE A 369 10.43 18.74 -2.73
CA ILE A 369 9.43 19.80 -2.78
C ILE A 369 9.81 20.96 -1.85
N ALA A 370 9.66 22.17 -2.34
CA ALA A 370 9.92 23.36 -1.52
C ALA A 370 8.78 23.64 -0.56
N VAL A 371 9.10 24.18 0.61
CA VAL A 371 8.13 24.71 1.57
C VAL A 371 7.92 26.19 1.28
N PHE A 372 6.72 26.53 0.77
CA PHE A 372 6.35 27.90 0.44
C PHE A 372 5.51 28.53 1.56
N GLU A 373 5.76 29.82 1.80
CA GLU A 373 4.92 30.63 2.70
C GLU A 373 3.57 30.94 2.06
N HIS A 374 3.58 31.14 0.74
CA HIS A 374 2.39 31.43 -0.04
C HIS A 374 2.33 30.55 -1.28
N VAL A 375 1.20 29.95 -1.52
CA VAL A 375 0.86 29.36 -2.82
C VAL A 375 -0.30 30.17 -3.38
N PHE A 376 -0.11 30.73 -4.56
CA PHE A 376 -1.11 31.50 -5.27
C PHE A 376 -1.53 30.74 -6.53
N ALA A 377 -2.81 30.80 -6.84
CA ALA A 377 -3.37 30.19 -8.05
C ALA A 377 -4.34 31.15 -8.71
N ASP A 378 -4.08 31.49 -9.97
CA ASP A 378 -5.01 32.12 -10.88
C ASP A 378 -5.39 31.08 -11.94
N ILE A 379 -6.26 30.18 -11.54
CA ILE A 379 -6.78 29.05 -12.35
C ILE A 379 -8.30 29.18 -12.31
N GLY A 380 -8.94 29.41 -13.44
CA GLY A 380 -10.38 29.58 -13.53
C GLY A 380 -10.99 28.82 -14.71
N ASP A 381 -12.24 28.35 -14.55
CA ASP A 381 -13.02 27.76 -15.63
C ASP A 381 -13.66 28.86 -16.46
N GLU A 382 -13.20 29.05 -17.70
CA GLU A 382 -13.82 29.97 -18.67
C GLU A 382 -15.26 29.57 -19.07
N GLN A 383 -15.76 28.42 -18.60
CA GLN A 383 -17.01 27.81 -19.07
C GLN A 383 -18.25 28.14 -18.21
N SER A 384 -18.15 28.95 -17.18
CA SER A 384 -19.32 29.35 -16.42
C SER A 384 -20.08 30.48 -17.17
N ILE A 385 -21.21 30.16 -17.73
CA ILE A 385 -22.10 31.03 -18.53
C ILE A 385 -22.52 32.30 -17.78
N GLU A 386 -22.48 32.33 -16.46
CA GLU A 386 -22.87 33.43 -15.62
C GLU A 386 -21.81 34.55 -15.47
N GLN A 387 -20.58 34.35 -15.93
CA GLN A 387 -19.45 35.29 -15.73
C GLN A 387 -18.82 35.86 -17.03
N SER A 388 -19.46 35.69 -18.18
CA SER A 388 -18.87 36.00 -19.52
C SER A 388 -18.57 37.50 -19.82
N LEU A 389 -18.80 38.42 -18.91
CA LEU A 389 -18.48 39.87 -19.08
C LEU A 389 -17.30 40.35 -18.23
N SER A 390 -16.61 39.46 -17.51
CA SER A 390 -15.53 39.89 -16.60
C SER A 390 -14.35 38.88 -16.45
N THR A 391 -14.19 37.91 -17.34
CA THR A 391 -13.06 36.95 -17.19
C THR A 391 -11.72 37.65 -17.10
N PHE A 392 -11.37 38.52 -18.04
CA PHE A 392 -10.13 39.30 -18.00
C PHE A 392 -10.03 40.18 -16.74
N SER A 393 -11.10 40.90 -16.39
CA SER A 393 -11.09 41.79 -15.20
C SER A 393 -10.95 41.02 -13.89
N SER A 394 -11.55 39.83 -13.78
CA SER A 394 -11.42 38.98 -12.59
C SER A 394 -10.02 38.39 -12.45
N HIS A 395 -9.41 37.91 -13.53
CA HIS A 395 -8.02 37.47 -13.57
C HIS A 395 -7.08 38.61 -13.16
N MET A 396 -7.22 39.79 -13.76
CA MET A 396 -6.40 40.98 -13.41
C MET A 396 -6.54 41.39 -11.97
N THR A 397 -7.75 41.39 -11.40
CA THR A 397 -7.96 41.68 -9.99
C THR A 397 -7.28 40.67 -9.07
N ASN A 398 -7.34 39.39 -9.43
CA ASN A 398 -6.64 38.35 -8.67
C ASN A 398 -5.10 38.49 -8.79
N ILE A 399 -4.58 38.72 -9.99
CA ILE A 399 -3.16 38.95 -10.26
C ILE A 399 -2.64 40.17 -9.50
N VAL A 400 -3.39 41.29 -9.45
CA VAL A 400 -3.01 42.44 -8.65
C VAL A 400 -2.89 42.06 -7.18
N SER A 401 -3.88 41.36 -6.63
CA SER A 401 -3.83 40.92 -5.23
C SER A 401 -2.64 39.95 -4.97
N ILE A 402 -2.30 39.08 -5.91
CA ILE A 402 -1.13 38.20 -5.85
C ILE A 402 0.15 39.04 -5.82
N LEU A 403 0.31 39.97 -6.77
CA LEU A 403 1.48 40.81 -6.88
C LEU A 403 1.71 41.72 -5.67
N GLU A 404 0.67 42.07 -4.92
CA GLU A 404 0.79 42.83 -3.65
C GLU A 404 1.36 41.97 -2.52
N LYS A 405 1.09 40.66 -2.48
CA LYS A 405 1.41 39.76 -1.36
C LYS A 405 2.62 38.87 -1.61
N VAL A 406 3.04 38.72 -2.86
CA VAL A 406 4.10 37.80 -3.27
C VAL A 406 5.46 38.16 -2.69
N ASN A 407 6.23 37.14 -2.30
CA ASN A 407 7.60 37.25 -1.78
C ASN A 407 8.48 36.10 -2.35
N GLN A 408 9.74 36.03 -1.91
CA GLN A 408 10.71 35.03 -2.36
C GLN A 408 10.34 33.57 -2.01
N LYS A 409 9.45 33.37 -1.02
CA LYS A 409 8.95 32.04 -0.62
C LYS A 409 7.52 31.81 -1.14
N SER A 410 7.23 32.30 -2.34
CA SER A 410 5.92 32.16 -2.97
C SER A 410 6.00 31.28 -4.22
N LEU A 411 4.99 30.41 -4.37
CA LEU A 411 4.69 29.70 -5.61
C LEU A 411 3.48 30.32 -6.28
N ILE A 412 3.59 30.69 -7.54
CA ILE A 412 2.51 31.29 -8.32
C ILE A 412 2.17 30.37 -9.50
N LEU A 413 0.89 30.06 -9.66
CA LEU A 413 0.34 29.26 -10.72
C LEU A 413 -0.62 30.11 -11.56
N TYR A 414 -0.19 30.51 -12.75
CA TYR A 414 -1.03 31.27 -13.70
C TYR A 414 -1.53 30.39 -14.80
N ASP A 415 -2.84 30.28 -14.98
CA ASP A 415 -3.43 29.57 -16.11
C ASP A 415 -3.91 30.57 -17.16
N GLU A 416 -3.59 30.33 -18.43
CA GLU A 416 -3.91 31.16 -19.58
C GLU A 416 -3.57 32.65 -19.40
N LEU A 417 -2.35 32.92 -18.89
CA LEU A 417 -1.92 34.27 -18.55
C LEU A 417 -2.02 35.23 -19.75
N GLY A 418 -2.76 36.34 -19.55
CA GLY A 418 -3.01 37.37 -20.56
C GLY A 418 -4.19 37.10 -21.47
N ALA A 419 -4.91 35.99 -21.33
CA ALA A 419 -6.10 35.68 -22.12
C ALA A 419 -7.27 36.66 -21.88
N GLY A 420 -8.18 36.74 -22.86
CA GLY A 420 -9.42 37.52 -22.72
C GLY A 420 -9.33 39.00 -23.14
N THR A 421 -8.22 39.43 -23.76
CA THR A 421 -8.03 40.77 -24.36
C THR A 421 -7.40 40.69 -25.77
N ASP A 422 -7.06 41.83 -26.35
CA ASP A 422 -6.28 41.84 -27.57
C ASP A 422 -4.99 41.01 -27.44
N PRO A 423 -4.65 40.14 -28.41
CA PRO A 423 -3.52 39.23 -28.29
C PRO A 423 -2.16 39.92 -28.03
N GLN A 424 -1.90 41.08 -28.65
CA GLN A 424 -0.64 41.80 -28.48
C GLN A 424 -0.58 42.47 -27.11
N GLU A 425 -1.68 43.08 -26.65
CA GLU A 425 -1.76 43.66 -25.30
C GLU A 425 -1.68 42.55 -24.25
N GLY A 426 -2.36 41.43 -24.45
CA GLY A 426 -2.35 40.28 -23.55
C GLY A 426 -0.96 39.69 -23.41
N ALA A 427 -0.24 39.48 -24.50
CA ALA A 427 1.13 38.99 -24.46
C ALA A 427 2.10 39.96 -23.75
N ALA A 428 1.98 41.26 -24.01
CA ALA A 428 2.80 42.30 -23.38
C ALA A 428 2.55 42.34 -21.85
N LEU A 429 1.28 42.28 -21.42
CA LEU A 429 0.90 42.24 -20.02
C LEU A 429 1.43 40.97 -19.35
N ALA A 430 1.30 39.82 -20.00
CA ALA A 430 1.79 38.55 -19.46
C ALA A 430 3.33 38.60 -19.21
N ILE A 431 4.11 39.13 -20.15
CA ILE A 431 5.56 39.31 -19.98
C ILE A 431 5.85 40.22 -18.79
N ALA A 432 5.17 41.38 -18.68
CA ALA A 432 5.37 42.31 -17.58
C ALA A 432 4.99 41.69 -16.20
N ILE A 433 3.93 40.89 -16.13
CA ILE A 433 3.50 40.18 -14.91
C ILE A 433 4.54 39.13 -14.51
N LEU A 434 5.10 38.37 -15.46
CA LEU A 434 6.16 37.39 -15.21
C LEU A 434 7.43 38.05 -14.70
N ASP A 435 7.88 39.15 -15.34
CA ASP A 435 9.03 39.93 -14.91
C ASP A 435 8.81 40.51 -13.49
N ALA A 436 7.66 41.09 -13.21
CA ALA A 436 7.31 41.60 -11.88
C ALA A 436 7.26 40.52 -10.79
N SER A 437 6.78 39.32 -11.14
CA SER A 437 6.78 38.18 -10.23
C SER A 437 8.20 37.68 -9.93
N HIS A 438 9.06 37.64 -10.95
CA HIS A 438 10.46 37.27 -10.82
C HIS A 438 11.26 38.29 -9.98
N GLU A 439 11.06 39.60 -10.20
CA GLU A 439 11.70 40.64 -9.42
C GLU A 439 11.46 40.54 -7.91
N LYS A 440 10.31 39.96 -7.55
CA LYS A 440 9.98 39.63 -6.15
C LYS A 440 10.55 38.30 -5.67
N GLY A 441 11.24 37.57 -6.54
CA GLY A 441 11.92 36.30 -6.23
C GLY A 441 11.01 35.08 -6.18
N ALA A 442 9.76 35.17 -6.68
CA ALA A 442 8.81 34.07 -6.63
C ALA A 442 9.13 32.96 -7.62
N SER A 443 8.73 31.74 -7.29
CA SER A 443 8.66 30.63 -8.20
C SER A 443 7.35 30.68 -9.00
N VAL A 444 7.45 30.64 -10.35
CA VAL A 444 6.28 30.87 -11.23
C VAL A 444 6.12 29.72 -12.21
N VAL A 445 4.90 29.20 -12.34
CA VAL A 445 4.53 28.33 -13.46
C VAL A 445 3.30 28.94 -14.15
N ALA A 446 3.48 29.32 -15.42
CA ALA A 446 2.43 29.95 -16.20
C ALA A 446 2.09 29.13 -17.44
N THR A 447 0.83 29.06 -17.80
CA THR A 447 0.40 28.51 -19.08
C THR A 447 -0.03 29.64 -20.02
N THR A 448 0.20 29.46 -21.31
CA THR A 448 -0.19 30.44 -22.33
C THR A 448 -0.32 29.78 -23.70
N HIS A 449 -0.96 30.48 -24.61
CA HIS A 449 -1.01 30.14 -26.03
C HIS A 449 -0.33 31.20 -26.93
N TYR A 450 0.22 32.27 -26.32
CA TYR A 450 0.89 33.35 -27.05
C TYR A 450 2.29 32.97 -27.53
N PRO A 451 2.59 33.18 -28.85
CA PRO A 451 3.93 32.90 -29.41
C PRO A 451 5.05 33.71 -28.77
N GLU A 452 4.77 34.96 -28.35
CA GLU A 452 5.74 35.90 -27.77
C GLU A 452 6.31 35.37 -26.45
N LEU A 453 5.51 34.62 -25.67
CA LEU A 453 5.98 34.02 -24.43
C LEU A 453 6.91 32.81 -24.67
N LYS A 454 6.90 32.22 -25.86
CA LYS A 454 7.92 31.21 -26.22
C LYS A 454 9.32 31.85 -26.32
N ALA A 455 9.39 33.07 -26.90
CA ALA A 455 10.64 33.84 -26.94
C ALA A 455 11.09 34.29 -25.54
N TYR A 456 10.14 34.58 -24.64
CA TYR A 456 10.44 34.93 -23.23
C TYR A 456 11.27 33.86 -22.52
N GLY A 457 10.85 32.59 -22.60
CA GLY A 457 11.55 31.47 -21.97
C GLY A 457 12.95 31.19 -22.55
N TYR A 458 13.30 31.71 -23.75
CA TYR A 458 14.65 31.66 -24.30
C TYR A 458 15.50 32.87 -23.94
N ASN A 459 14.88 34.04 -23.89
CA ASN A 459 15.61 35.30 -23.72
C ASN A 459 15.88 35.69 -22.27
N ARG A 460 15.28 34.97 -21.32
CA ARG A 460 15.45 35.22 -19.87
C ARG A 460 16.16 34.03 -19.21
N VAL A 461 17.29 34.32 -18.56
CA VAL A 461 18.13 33.29 -17.89
C VAL A 461 17.37 32.55 -16.77
N HIS A 462 16.44 33.24 -16.10
CA HIS A 462 15.64 32.69 -15.01
C HIS A 462 14.38 31.96 -15.47
N ALA A 463 14.11 31.87 -16.76
CA ALA A 463 12.91 31.28 -17.32
C ALA A 463 13.23 30.15 -18.28
N THR A 464 12.36 29.18 -18.35
CA THR A 464 12.41 28.09 -19.31
C THR A 464 11.05 27.86 -19.95
N ASN A 465 11.07 27.35 -21.19
CA ASN A 465 9.85 26.88 -21.84
C ASN A 465 9.52 25.46 -21.41
N ALA A 466 8.23 25.13 -21.44
CA ALA A 466 7.78 23.77 -21.41
C ALA A 466 6.61 23.58 -22.38
N SER A 467 6.37 22.33 -22.78
CA SER A 467 5.23 21.98 -23.62
C SER A 467 4.57 20.70 -23.13
N VAL A 468 3.31 20.55 -23.50
CA VAL A 468 2.64 19.26 -23.33
C VAL A 468 2.67 18.53 -24.67
N GLU A 469 3.17 17.31 -24.65
CA GLU A 469 3.34 16.49 -25.83
C GLU A 469 1.98 16.15 -26.46
N PHE A 470 1.91 16.23 -27.79
CA PHE A 470 0.72 15.91 -28.56
C PHE A 470 1.08 14.91 -29.67
N ASN A 471 0.39 13.78 -29.68
CA ASN A 471 0.59 12.78 -30.74
C ASN A 471 -0.19 13.18 -31.99
N VAL A 472 0.54 13.62 -33.03
CA VAL A 472 -0.01 14.03 -34.28
C VAL A 472 -0.58 12.85 -35.08
N GLU A 473 -0.13 11.61 -34.82
CA GLU A 473 -0.63 10.43 -35.50
C GLU A 473 -2.02 10.01 -35.01
N THR A 474 -2.23 10.04 -33.67
CA THR A 474 -3.50 9.68 -33.05
C THR A 474 -4.44 10.86 -32.85
N LEU A 475 -3.99 12.09 -33.11
CA LEU A 475 -4.69 13.35 -32.81
C LEU A 475 -5.13 13.46 -31.37
N SER A 476 -4.32 12.92 -30.46
CA SER A 476 -4.63 12.90 -29.02
C SER A 476 -3.46 13.40 -28.18
N PRO A 477 -3.74 14.08 -27.05
CA PRO A 477 -2.69 14.46 -26.11
C PRO A 477 -2.10 13.22 -25.44
N THR A 478 -0.79 13.21 -25.25
CA THR A 478 -0.11 12.19 -24.42
C THR A 478 -0.08 12.59 -22.96
N TYR A 479 -0.37 13.85 -22.64
CA TYR A 479 -0.30 14.47 -21.32
C TYR A 479 1.12 14.50 -20.69
N LYS A 480 2.16 14.23 -21.50
CA LYS A 480 3.55 14.25 -21.04
C LYS A 480 4.08 15.69 -21.09
N LEU A 481 4.64 16.16 -19.96
CA LEU A 481 5.27 17.48 -19.86
C LEU A 481 6.73 17.39 -20.34
N LEU A 482 7.12 18.31 -21.23
CA LEU A 482 8.45 18.43 -21.79
C LEU A 482 9.03 19.79 -21.38
N ILE A 483 9.88 19.83 -20.36
CA ILE A 483 10.55 21.07 -19.89
C ILE A 483 11.77 21.34 -20.79
N GLY A 484 12.03 22.60 -21.11
CA GLY A 484 13.13 23.05 -21.98
C GLY A 484 12.74 23.13 -23.47
N VAL A 485 11.54 22.69 -23.84
CA VAL A 485 11.07 22.72 -25.23
C VAL A 485 9.73 23.46 -25.33
N PRO A 486 9.62 24.52 -26.13
CA PRO A 486 8.34 25.20 -26.36
C PRO A 486 7.42 24.35 -27.24
N GLY A 487 6.12 24.42 -26.99
CA GLY A 487 5.12 23.69 -27.76
C GLY A 487 4.96 24.18 -29.19
N ARG A 488 4.75 23.23 -30.11
CA ARG A 488 4.42 23.49 -31.49
C ARG A 488 2.94 23.80 -31.68
N SER A 489 2.63 24.66 -32.62
CA SER A 489 1.26 24.80 -33.14
C SER A 489 0.98 23.71 -34.17
N ASN A 490 0.20 22.71 -33.83
CA ASN A 490 -0.16 21.60 -34.71
C ASN A 490 -1.46 21.85 -35.48
N ALA A 491 -1.97 23.09 -35.49
CA ALA A 491 -3.27 23.42 -36.12
C ALA A 491 -3.38 22.99 -37.58
N PHE A 492 -2.36 23.23 -38.41
CA PHE A 492 -2.37 22.85 -39.81
C PHE A 492 -2.32 21.34 -40.00
N ASP A 493 -1.56 20.61 -39.23
CA ASP A 493 -1.45 19.16 -39.31
C ASP A 493 -2.73 18.47 -38.81
N ILE A 494 -3.34 18.99 -37.76
CA ILE A 494 -4.65 18.56 -37.29
C ILE A 494 -5.73 18.83 -38.33
N SER A 495 -5.77 20.05 -38.91
CA SER A 495 -6.74 20.42 -39.92
C SER A 495 -6.65 19.55 -41.18
N ARG A 496 -5.42 19.23 -41.62
CA ARG A 496 -5.15 18.32 -42.73
C ARG A 496 -5.75 16.94 -42.48
N ARG A 497 -5.52 16.38 -41.32
CA ARG A 497 -6.03 15.05 -40.91
C ARG A 497 -7.55 15.02 -40.73
N LEU A 498 -8.15 16.13 -40.32
CA LEU A 498 -9.59 16.28 -40.23
C LEU A 498 -10.25 16.48 -41.59
N GLY A 499 -9.47 16.55 -42.65
CA GLY A 499 -9.98 16.59 -44.02
C GLY A 499 -10.09 17.99 -44.64
N LEU A 500 -9.47 19.02 -44.02
CA LEU A 500 -9.40 20.35 -44.66
C LEU A 500 -8.50 20.26 -45.89
N SER A 501 -8.96 20.88 -47.03
CA SER A 501 -8.24 20.78 -48.30
C SER A 501 -6.84 21.41 -48.22
N GLU A 502 -5.86 20.80 -48.91
CA GLU A 502 -4.47 21.24 -48.90
C GLU A 502 -4.31 22.66 -49.43
N ASN A 503 -5.17 23.09 -50.36
CA ASN A 503 -5.16 24.45 -50.88
C ASN A 503 -5.44 25.49 -49.77
N ILE A 504 -6.42 25.24 -48.91
CA ILE A 504 -6.74 26.13 -47.79
C ILE A 504 -5.59 26.15 -46.75
N ILE A 505 -4.98 24.99 -46.48
CA ILE A 505 -3.85 24.89 -45.57
C ILE A 505 -2.63 25.63 -46.10
N THR A 506 -2.34 25.50 -47.39
CA THR A 506 -1.23 26.20 -48.05
C THR A 506 -1.45 27.71 -48.06
N GLU A 507 -2.65 28.15 -48.34
CA GLU A 507 -3.01 29.58 -48.28
C GLU A 507 -2.89 30.11 -46.84
N ALA A 508 -3.41 29.38 -45.86
CA ALA A 508 -3.30 29.75 -44.44
C ALA A 508 -1.83 29.81 -43.96
N ARG A 509 -0.97 28.90 -44.44
CA ARG A 509 0.48 28.92 -44.12
C ARG A 509 1.15 30.17 -44.72
N SER A 510 0.76 30.61 -45.90
CA SER A 510 1.32 31.82 -46.56
C SER A 510 0.94 33.13 -45.84
N LEU A 511 -0.07 33.10 -44.98
CA LEU A 511 -0.51 34.24 -44.17
C LEU A 511 0.21 34.31 -42.79
N VAL A 512 0.99 33.31 -42.43
CA VAL A 512 1.78 33.30 -41.18
C VAL A 512 3.15 33.94 -41.49
N ASP A 513 3.60 34.84 -40.61
CA ASP A 513 4.86 35.55 -40.74
C ASP A 513 6.07 34.58 -40.78
N THR A 514 7.08 34.89 -41.61
CA THR A 514 8.28 34.08 -41.84
C THR A 514 9.11 33.86 -40.60
N GLU A 515 9.20 34.84 -39.69
CA GLU A 515 9.92 34.70 -38.39
C GLU A 515 9.31 33.61 -37.51
N SER A 516 7.98 33.49 -37.51
CA SER A 516 7.25 32.43 -36.80
C SER A 516 7.44 31.03 -37.42
N ALA A 517 7.70 30.95 -38.72
CA ALA A 517 7.95 29.69 -39.44
C ALA A 517 9.35 29.15 -39.12
N ASP A 518 10.39 29.97 -39.14
CA ASP A 518 11.79 29.59 -38.82
C ASP A 518 11.92 29.11 -37.35
N LEU A 519 11.21 29.78 -36.44
CA LEU A 519 11.16 29.38 -35.01
C LEU A 519 10.51 28.00 -34.86
N ASN A 520 9.43 27.72 -35.57
CA ASN A 520 8.75 26.41 -35.49
C ASN A 520 9.59 25.27 -36.09
N ASP A 521 10.41 25.51 -37.13
CA ASP A 521 11.31 24.51 -37.71
C ASP A 521 12.48 24.19 -36.76
N MET A 522 13.03 25.22 -36.09
CA MET A 522 14.05 25.04 -35.04
C MET A 522 13.51 24.25 -33.84
N ILE A 523 12.31 24.56 -33.41
CA ILE A 523 11.59 23.81 -32.35
C ILE A 523 11.43 22.34 -32.74
N SER A 524 11.07 22.07 -34.02
CA SER A 524 10.94 20.69 -34.52
C SER A 524 12.20 19.88 -34.37
N SER A 525 13.33 20.45 -34.77
CA SER A 525 14.64 19.81 -34.69
C SER A 525 15.07 19.55 -33.24
N LEU A 526 14.71 20.45 -32.31
CA LEU A 526 14.99 20.29 -30.88
C LEU A 526 14.14 19.20 -30.25
N GLU A 527 12.84 19.12 -30.58
CA GLU A 527 11.94 18.06 -30.11
C GLU A 527 12.43 16.68 -30.57
N GLU A 528 12.84 16.54 -31.83
CA GLU A 528 13.33 15.27 -32.37
C GLU A 528 14.60 14.80 -31.66
N LYS A 529 15.58 15.71 -31.47
CA LYS A 529 16.82 15.41 -30.75
C LYS A 529 16.57 15.05 -29.29
N ARG A 530 15.63 15.74 -28.64
CA ARG A 530 15.28 15.47 -27.27
C ARG A 530 14.58 14.12 -27.13
N ASN A 531 13.60 13.80 -27.97
CA ASN A 531 12.91 12.51 -27.93
C ASN A 531 13.88 11.33 -28.08
N LEU A 532 14.93 11.48 -28.91
CA LEU A 532 16.02 10.51 -28.99
C LEU A 532 16.81 10.41 -27.67
N ALA A 533 17.17 11.54 -27.09
CA ALA A 533 17.91 11.57 -25.81
C ALA A 533 17.05 11.00 -24.65
N GLU A 534 15.75 11.24 -24.67
CA GLU A 534 14.84 10.75 -23.62
C GLU A 534 14.61 9.24 -23.71
N THR A 535 14.51 8.68 -24.92
CA THR A 535 14.48 7.22 -25.13
C THR A 535 15.75 6.56 -24.61
N GLU A 536 16.93 7.11 -24.91
CA GLU A 536 18.21 6.61 -24.41
C GLU A 536 18.29 6.70 -22.88
N TYR A 537 17.76 7.78 -22.29
CA TYR A 537 17.73 7.99 -20.86
C TYR A 537 16.79 7.00 -20.14
N GLU A 538 15.59 6.76 -20.69
CA GLU A 538 14.65 5.77 -20.16
C GLU A 538 15.23 4.35 -20.19
N GLU A 539 15.89 3.96 -21.31
CA GLU A 539 16.58 2.67 -21.43
C GLU A 539 17.71 2.55 -20.37
N ALA A 540 18.52 3.60 -20.21
CA ALA A 540 19.58 3.62 -19.19
C ALA A 540 19.02 3.51 -17.77
N ARG A 541 17.88 4.16 -17.50
CA ARG A 541 17.20 4.15 -16.21
C ARG A 541 16.57 2.78 -15.89
N GLU A 542 15.97 2.12 -16.88
CA GLU A 542 15.47 0.76 -16.71
C GLU A 542 16.59 -0.25 -16.44
N LEU A 543 17.73 -0.10 -17.13
CA LEU A 543 18.93 -0.89 -16.89
C LEU A 543 19.48 -0.68 -15.48
N ALA A 544 19.52 0.56 -15.01
CA ALA A 544 19.97 0.90 -13.67
C ALA A 544 19.05 0.30 -12.59
N ARG A 545 17.72 0.39 -12.77
CA ARG A 545 16.74 -0.25 -11.88
C ARG A 545 16.85 -1.77 -11.88
N GLY A 546 17.06 -2.36 -13.05
CA GLY A 546 17.30 -3.80 -13.17
C GLY A 546 18.54 -4.24 -12.39
N ALA A 547 19.61 -3.47 -12.45
CA ALA A 547 20.83 -3.70 -11.71
C ALA A 547 20.63 -3.58 -10.18
N ASP A 548 19.88 -2.58 -9.72
CA ASP A 548 19.60 -2.38 -8.29
C ASP A 548 18.72 -3.50 -7.71
N ASN A 549 17.70 -3.92 -8.45
CA ASN A 549 16.88 -5.07 -8.06
C ASN A 549 17.70 -6.36 -7.98
N LEU A 550 18.61 -6.58 -8.95
CA LEU A 550 19.49 -7.75 -8.95
C LEU A 550 20.46 -7.72 -7.75
N LEU A 551 20.97 -6.55 -7.38
CA LEU A 551 21.81 -6.37 -6.19
C LEU A 551 21.03 -6.67 -4.91
N LYS A 552 19.77 -6.20 -4.78
CA LYS A 552 18.89 -6.49 -3.64
C LYS A 552 18.60 -7.99 -3.52
N ASP A 553 18.31 -8.65 -4.65
CA ASP A 553 18.05 -10.10 -4.68
C ASP A 553 19.33 -10.90 -4.30
N LEU A 554 20.48 -10.51 -4.81
CA LEU A 554 21.76 -11.10 -4.46
C LEU A 554 22.07 -10.95 -2.96
N GLN A 555 21.79 -9.78 -2.40
CA GLN A 555 22.00 -9.50 -0.98
C GLN A 555 21.10 -10.37 -0.10
N LYS A 556 19.85 -10.59 -0.53
CA LYS A 556 18.89 -11.48 0.12
C LYS A 556 19.33 -12.95 0.06
N GLU A 557 19.80 -13.39 -1.09
CA GLU A 557 20.34 -14.75 -1.27
C GLU A 557 21.59 -15.00 -0.42
N ILE A 558 22.51 -14.03 -0.34
CA ILE A 558 23.69 -14.08 0.51
C ILE A 558 23.27 -14.20 1.99
N THR A 559 22.30 -13.40 2.43
CA THR A 559 21.79 -13.44 3.81
C THR A 559 21.17 -14.81 4.13
N ASN A 560 20.33 -15.33 3.24
CA ASN A 560 19.74 -16.66 3.35
C ASN A 560 20.79 -17.76 3.41
N TYR A 561 21.84 -17.65 2.58
CA TYR A 561 22.95 -18.59 2.58
C TYR A 561 23.69 -18.63 3.91
N TYR A 562 23.99 -17.46 4.48
CA TYR A 562 24.64 -17.39 5.80
C TYR A 562 23.76 -17.96 6.90
N GLN A 563 22.46 -17.67 6.92
CA GLN A 563 21.52 -18.25 7.89
C GLN A 563 21.43 -19.77 7.78
N GLN A 564 21.38 -20.31 6.56
CA GLN A 564 21.38 -21.76 6.35
C GLN A 564 22.70 -22.40 6.77
N LYS A 565 23.83 -21.77 6.49
CA LYS A 565 25.16 -22.22 6.91
C LYS A 565 25.26 -22.28 8.44
N ASP A 566 24.82 -21.22 9.14
CA ASP A 566 24.89 -21.16 10.61
C ASP A 566 24.00 -22.23 11.24
N LYS A 567 22.81 -22.43 10.72
CA LYS A 567 21.90 -23.50 11.15
C LYS A 567 22.47 -24.92 10.93
N LEU A 568 23.19 -25.12 9.82
CA LEU A 568 23.86 -26.38 9.56
C LEU A 568 25.06 -26.62 10.50
N ILE A 569 25.79 -25.56 10.85
CA ILE A 569 26.89 -25.64 11.83
C ILE A 569 26.36 -25.96 13.22
N GLU A 570 25.25 -25.31 13.63
CA GLU A 570 24.60 -25.57 14.90
C GLU A 570 24.10 -27.02 15.00
N GLN A 571 23.40 -27.52 14.00
CA GLN A 571 22.97 -28.92 13.92
C GLN A 571 24.12 -29.91 13.90
N ALA A 572 25.23 -29.57 13.27
CA ALA A 572 26.43 -30.41 13.28
C ALA A 572 27.09 -30.43 14.67
N SER A 573 27.10 -29.28 15.37
CA SER A 573 27.63 -29.16 16.74
C SER A 573 26.78 -29.95 17.74
N GLU A 574 25.44 -29.85 17.67
CA GLU A 574 24.54 -30.66 18.51
C GLU A 574 24.71 -32.17 18.28
N LYS A 575 24.80 -32.57 17.01
CA LYS A 575 25.07 -34.00 16.69
C LYS A 575 26.42 -34.46 17.21
N ALA A 576 27.45 -33.63 17.13
CA ALA A 576 28.75 -33.94 17.69
C ALA A 576 28.72 -34.09 19.20
N ALA A 577 28.03 -33.16 19.91
CA ALA A 577 27.84 -33.23 21.36
C ALA A 577 27.11 -34.50 21.79
N THR A 578 26.01 -34.84 21.12
CA THR A 578 25.26 -36.10 21.39
C THR A 578 26.06 -37.37 21.14
N ILE A 579 26.98 -37.37 20.18
CA ILE A 579 27.86 -38.50 19.91
C ILE A 579 28.92 -38.63 21.02
N VAL A 580 29.47 -37.50 21.49
CA VAL A 580 30.46 -37.47 22.55
C VAL A 580 29.82 -37.94 23.86
N GLU A 581 28.63 -37.44 24.22
CA GLU A 581 27.89 -37.80 25.40
C GLU A 581 27.55 -39.30 25.47
N LYS A 582 27.14 -39.88 24.33
CA LYS A 582 26.93 -41.34 24.21
C LYS A 582 28.22 -42.14 24.39
N ALA A 583 29.32 -41.67 23.84
CA ALA A 583 30.61 -42.34 23.98
C ALA A 583 31.15 -42.26 25.40
N GLU A 584 30.93 -41.14 26.09
CA GLU A 584 31.26 -40.97 27.50
C GLU A 584 30.44 -41.90 28.41
N ALA A 585 29.12 -41.98 28.19
CA ALA A 585 28.22 -42.86 28.95
C ALA A 585 28.61 -44.34 28.76
N GLU A 586 28.92 -44.76 27.54
CA GLU A 586 29.37 -46.13 27.20
C GLU A 586 30.73 -46.44 27.84
N ALA A 587 31.65 -45.49 27.88
CA ALA A 587 32.95 -45.61 28.53
C ALA A 587 32.80 -45.72 30.08
N GLU A 588 31.91 -44.91 30.71
CA GLU A 588 31.60 -44.98 32.10
C GLU A 588 30.98 -46.34 32.52
N GLU A 589 30.09 -46.87 31.70
CA GLU A 589 29.48 -48.18 31.93
C GLU A 589 30.54 -49.29 31.89
N ILE A 590 31.44 -49.29 30.90
CA ILE A 590 32.56 -50.26 30.82
C ILE A 590 33.51 -50.13 31.99
N ILE A 591 33.81 -48.90 32.46
CA ILE A 591 34.65 -48.66 33.64
C ILE A 591 33.95 -49.20 34.88
N ARG A 592 32.65 -49.05 35.01
CA ARG A 592 31.83 -49.55 36.14
C ARG A 592 31.83 -51.09 36.16
N GLU A 593 31.64 -51.70 35.00
CA GLU A 593 31.75 -53.18 34.84
C GLU A 593 33.14 -53.69 35.26
N LEU A 594 34.20 -53.06 34.83
CA LEU A 594 35.58 -53.43 35.16
C LEU A 594 35.86 -53.25 36.66
N ARG A 595 35.35 -52.19 37.32
CA ARG A 595 35.45 -51.97 38.78
C ARG A 595 34.67 -53.03 39.57
N THR A 596 33.52 -53.45 39.09
CA THR A 596 32.69 -54.48 39.75
C THR A 596 33.39 -55.87 39.64
N MET A 597 34.01 -56.17 38.51
CA MET A 597 34.82 -57.36 38.29
C MET A 597 36.05 -57.37 39.21
N GLN A 598 36.69 -56.23 39.45
CA GLN A 598 37.84 -56.07 40.37
C GLN A 598 37.44 -56.21 41.86
N LEU A 599 36.25 -55.81 42.25
CA LEU A 599 35.72 -55.89 43.60
C LEU A 599 35.23 -57.28 44.02
N ASN A 600 34.83 -58.14 43.04
CA ASN A 600 34.31 -59.49 43.31
C ASN A 600 35.36 -60.57 43.51
N GLY A 601 36.61 -60.22 43.79
CA GLY A 601 37.63 -60.92 44.51
C GLY A 601 38.21 -62.18 43.87
N ALA A 602 39.52 -62.15 43.56
CA ALA A 602 40.52 -63.22 43.64
C ALA A 602 40.33 -64.52 42.83
N ALA A 603 39.80 -64.42 41.59
CA ALA A 603 40.10 -65.40 40.55
C ALA A 603 40.24 -64.64 39.27
N GLY A 604 41.43 -64.62 38.71
CA GLY A 604 41.87 -63.76 37.62
C GLY A 604 40.83 -63.40 36.58
N ILE A 605 40.72 -62.09 36.24
CA ILE A 605 40.00 -61.57 35.11
C ILE A 605 40.46 -62.34 33.86
N LYS A 606 39.55 -63.05 33.22
CA LYS A 606 39.91 -63.84 32.03
C LYS A 606 40.27 -62.91 30.87
N GLU A 607 41.38 -63.19 30.23
CA GLU A 607 41.97 -62.35 29.15
C GLU A 607 40.95 -61.98 28.02
N HIS A 608 39.96 -62.86 27.79
CA HIS A 608 38.89 -62.56 26.84
C HIS A 608 37.90 -61.49 27.29
N GLU A 609 37.64 -61.27 28.59
CA GLU A 609 36.77 -60.24 29.13
C GLU A 609 37.43 -58.86 29.00
N LEU A 610 38.76 -58.79 29.15
CA LEU A 610 39.55 -57.57 28.86
C LEU A 610 39.60 -57.24 27.39
N ILE A 611 39.68 -58.26 26.53
CA ILE A 611 39.64 -58.11 25.05
C ILE A 611 38.25 -57.63 24.62
N ASP A 612 37.18 -58.16 25.18
CA ASP A 612 35.81 -57.74 24.93
C ASP A 612 35.55 -56.28 25.38
N ALA A 613 35.98 -55.91 26.57
CA ALA A 613 35.91 -54.53 27.05
C ALA A 613 36.70 -53.55 26.16
N LYS A 614 37.92 -53.95 25.73
CA LYS A 614 38.74 -53.18 24.83
C LYS A 614 38.13 -53.07 23.41
N THR A 615 37.42 -54.10 22.94
CA THR A 615 36.73 -54.10 21.68
C THR A 615 35.49 -53.23 21.70
N ARG A 616 34.73 -53.26 22.82
CA ARG A 616 33.56 -52.34 23.04
C ARG A 616 34.01 -50.90 23.13
N LEU A 617 35.10 -50.59 23.86
CA LEU A 617 35.67 -49.23 23.94
C LEU A 617 36.22 -48.77 22.59
N GLY A 618 36.74 -49.67 21.75
CA GLY A 618 37.16 -49.38 20.39
C GLY A 618 36.01 -49.08 19.43
N ASN A 619 34.85 -49.71 19.65
CA ASN A 619 33.64 -49.52 18.88
C ASN A 619 32.86 -48.26 19.27
N ALA A 620 33.04 -47.76 20.50
CA ALA A 620 32.47 -46.47 20.97
C ALA A 620 33.10 -45.24 20.29
N LYS A 621 34.23 -45.40 19.58
CA LYS A 621 34.80 -44.31 18.77
C LYS A 621 33.88 -43.96 17.60
N PRO A 622 33.49 -42.66 17.45
CA PRO A 622 32.69 -42.23 16.34
C PRO A 622 33.41 -42.58 15.02
N LYS A 623 32.74 -43.30 14.12
CA LYS A 623 33.25 -43.57 12.77
C LYS A 623 33.37 -42.26 12.02
N THR A 624 34.58 -41.76 11.87
CA THR A 624 34.85 -40.64 10.95
C THR A 624 34.53 -41.08 9.53
N ILE A 625 33.47 -40.50 8.98
CA ILE A 625 33.17 -40.60 7.55
C ILE A 625 34.23 -39.73 6.85
N ASN A 626 35.31 -40.31 6.45
CA ASN A 626 36.23 -39.68 5.50
C ASN A 626 35.50 -39.53 4.17
N LYS A 627 34.86 -38.37 3.97
CA LYS A 627 34.54 -37.91 2.63
C LYS A 627 35.87 -37.66 1.94
N THR A 628 36.31 -38.60 1.14
CA THR A 628 37.36 -38.42 0.14
C THR A 628 36.94 -37.23 -0.72
N ILE A 629 37.63 -36.10 -0.52
CA ILE A 629 37.64 -35.01 -1.50
C ILE A 629 38.09 -35.65 -2.81
N PRO A 630 37.34 -35.52 -3.92
CA PRO A 630 37.76 -36.04 -5.19
C PRO A 630 39.13 -35.40 -5.53
N GLN A 631 40.19 -36.20 -5.53
CA GLN A 631 41.46 -35.75 -6.06
C GLN A 631 41.28 -35.52 -7.56
N ALA A 632 41.71 -34.35 -8.01
CA ALA A 632 41.71 -33.96 -9.41
C ALA A 632 42.44 -35.04 -10.26
N PRO A 633 41.90 -35.41 -11.41
CA PRO A 633 42.59 -36.30 -12.32
C PRO A 633 43.92 -35.65 -12.74
N LYS A 634 45.03 -36.42 -12.65
CA LYS A 634 46.35 -35.98 -13.09
C LYS A 634 46.28 -35.70 -14.60
N GLN A 635 46.08 -34.47 -14.98
CA GLN A 635 46.23 -34.02 -16.36
C GLN A 635 47.71 -33.82 -16.71
N LYS A 636 48.03 -34.02 -17.98
CA LYS A 636 49.37 -33.72 -18.53
C LYS A 636 49.68 -32.25 -18.32
N PRO A 637 50.93 -31.86 -18.04
CA PRO A 637 51.28 -30.46 -17.79
C PRO A 637 50.98 -29.62 -19.03
N HIS A 638 49.98 -28.79 -18.94
CA HIS A 638 49.66 -27.74 -19.94
C HIS A 638 50.29 -26.45 -19.49
N VAL A 639 50.98 -25.76 -20.39
CA VAL A 639 51.52 -24.43 -20.14
C VAL A 639 50.45 -23.44 -20.48
N PHE A 640 49.87 -22.80 -19.44
CA PHE A 640 48.81 -21.79 -19.60
C PHE A 640 49.29 -20.58 -20.39
N GLN A 641 48.44 -20.13 -21.33
CA GLN A 641 48.65 -18.94 -22.14
C GLN A 641 47.50 -17.95 -21.96
N GLU A 642 47.75 -16.65 -22.25
CA GLU A 642 46.71 -15.63 -22.27
C GLU A 642 45.63 -15.97 -23.31
N GLY A 643 44.38 -15.93 -22.91
CA GLY A 643 43.25 -16.34 -23.75
C GLY A 643 42.77 -17.80 -23.54
N ASP A 644 43.48 -18.61 -22.76
CA ASP A 644 43.04 -19.97 -22.47
C ASP A 644 41.74 -20.01 -21.64
N ASN A 645 40.84 -20.91 -22.03
CA ASN A 645 39.65 -21.22 -21.23
C ASN A 645 39.99 -22.18 -20.10
N VAL A 646 39.66 -21.78 -18.88
CA VAL A 646 39.99 -22.54 -17.68
C VAL A 646 38.74 -22.72 -16.80
N ARG A 647 38.77 -23.80 -16.02
CA ARG A 647 37.80 -23.99 -14.93
C ARG A 647 38.49 -23.69 -13.62
N VAL A 648 37.88 -22.84 -12.81
CA VAL A 648 38.37 -22.53 -11.46
C VAL A 648 37.75 -23.52 -10.49
N PHE A 649 38.58 -24.40 -9.88
CA PHE A 649 38.09 -25.45 -8.99
C PHE A 649 37.38 -24.94 -7.75
N SER A 650 37.93 -23.93 -7.10
CA SER A 650 37.36 -23.34 -5.88
C SER A 650 35.98 -22.70 -6.09
N LEU A 651 35.68 -22.26 -7.33
CA LEU A 651 34.41 -21.58 -7.66
C LEU A 651 33.50 -22.46 -8.54
N GLY A 652 33.99 -23.58 -9.10
CA GLY A 652 33.24 -24.46 -10.01
C GLY A 652 32.84 -23.81 -11.34
N GLN A 653 33.36 -22.60 -11.66
CA GLN A 653 32.97 -21.81 -12.82
C GLN A 653 34.04 -21.79 -13.91
N LYS A 654 33.62 -21.57 -15.17
CA LYS A 654 34.51 -21.40 -16.33
C LYS A 654 34.92 -19.91 -16.42
N GLY A 655 36.20 -19.69 -16.74
CA GLY A 655 36.73 -18.35 -16.96
C GLY A 655 37.79 -18.37 -18.07
N THR A 656 38.26 -17.16 -18.47
CA THR A 656 39.30 -16.98 -19.47
C THR A 656 40.51 -16.29 -18.82
N LEU A 657 41.72 -16.77 -19.08
CA LEU A 657 42.98 -16.21 -18.62
C LEU A 657 43.25 -14.88 -19.34
N LEU A 658 43.40 -13.78 -18.58
CA LEU A 658 43.68 -12.47 -19.16
C LEU A 658 45.18 -12.18 -19.28
N ASN A 659 45.87 -12.17 -18.13
CA ASN A 659 47.30 -11.97 -18.09
C ASN A 659 47.96 -12.63 -16.89
N LYS A 660 49.20 -13.03 -17.02
CA LYS A 660 50.01 -13.65 -15.97
C LYS A 660 50.48 -12.59 -14.98
N ILE A 661 50.22 -12.79 -13.70
CA ILE A 661 50.68 -11.88 -12.64
C ILE A 661 52.02 -12.31 -12.08
N SER A 662 52.14 -13.63 -11.84
CA SER A 662 53.36 -14.30 -11.37
C SER A 662 53.40 -15.74 -11.85
N ASP A 663 54.51 -16.46 -11.58
CA ASP A 663 54.63 -17.89 -11.95
C ASP A 663 53.61 -18.79 -11.27
N LYS A 664 52.92 -18.31 -10.23
CA LYS A 664 51.94 -19.03 -9.43
C LYS A 664 50.52 -18.45 -9.47
N GLU A 665 50.30 -17.27 -10.13
CA GLU A 665 49.02 -16.58 -10.14
C GLU A 665 48.68 -15.96 -11.49
N TRP A 666 47.42 -16.07 -11.90
CA TRP A 666 46.82 -15.53 -13.09
C TRP A 666 45.62 -14.62 -12.80
N ASN A 667 45.41 -13.58 -13.59
CA ASN A 667 44.16 -12.88 -13.67
C ASN A 667 43.19 -13.68 -14.55
N VAL A 668 42.07 -14.09 -13.98
CA VAL A 668 41.04 -14.85 -14.66
C VAL A 668 39.75 -14.02 -14.72
N GLN A 669 39.17 -13.94 -15.89
CA GLN A 669 37.88 -13.35 -16.09
C GLN A 669 36.81 -14.42 -16.02
N ILE A 670 35.90 -14.30 -15.05
CA ILE A 670 34.75 -15.18 -14.85
C ILE A 670 33.50 -14.33 -15.07
N GLY A 671 32.83 -14.44 -16.22
CA GLY A 671 31.78 -13.53 -16.63
C GLY A 671 32.29 -12.08 -16.76
N ILE A 672 31.76 -11.16 -15.98
CA ILE A 672 32.17 -9.75 -15.96
C ILE A 672 33.21 -9.43 -14.89
N ILE A 673 33.56 -10.37 -13.99
CA ILE A 673 34.43 -10.17 -12.85
C ILE A 673 35.86 -10.64 -13.17
N LYS A 674 36.87 -9.82 -12.85
CA LYS A 674 38.30 -10.16 -12.96
C LYS A 674 38.84 -10.50 -11.57
N MET A 675 39.42 -11.69 -11.39
CA MET A 675 39.93 -12.17 -10.11
C MET A 675 41.34 -12.76 -10.26
N LYS A 676 42.17 -12.63 -9.21
CA LYS A 676 43.47 -13.26 -9.11
C LYS A 676 43.30 -14.68 -8.58
N ILE A 677 43.75 -15.67 -9.33
CA ILE A 677 43.59 -17.09 -9.00
C ILE A 677 44.94 -17.81 -9.12
N LYS A 678 45.21 -18.70 -8.17
CA LYS A 678 46.45 -19.50 -8.17
C LYS A 678 46.43 -20.53 -9.29
N THR A 679 47.56 -20.71 -9.96
CA THR A 679 47.74 -21.70 -11.05
C THR A 679 47.31 -23.12 -10.66
N ALA A 680 47.49 -23.50 -9.39
CA ALA A 680 47.08 -24.79 -8.86
C ALA A 680 45.57 -25.03 -8.80
N ASP A 681 44.76 -23.95 -8.89
CA ASP A 681 43.30 -23.96 -8.81
C ASP A 681 42.65 -23.83 -10.22
N LEU A 682 43.46 -23.91 -11.27
CA LEU A 682 43.06 -23.79 -12.67
C LEU A 682 43.16 -25.13 -13.40
N GLU A 683 42.08 -25.48 -14.10
CA GLU A 683 42.03 -26.61 -15.01
C GLU A 683 41.81 -26.12 -16.43
N TYR A 684 42.66 -26.56 -17.38
CA TYR A 684 42.55 -26.21 -18.79
C TYR A 684 41.35 -26.90 -19.44
N ILE A 685 40.52 -26.15 -20.14
CA ILE A 685 39.39 -26.66 -20.92
C ILE A 685 39.77 -26.59 -22.40
N GLN A 686 39.88 -27.75 -23.05
CA GLN A 686 40.09 -27.76 -24.50
C GLN A 686 38.93 -27.06 -25.22
N PRO A 687 39.21 -26.15 -26.16
CA PRO A 687 38.15 -25.51 -26.95
C PRO A 687 37.47 -26.61 -27.81
N GLU A 688 36.15 -26.70 -27.67
CA GLU A 688 35.36 -27.53 -28.60
C GLU A 688 35.55 -27.00 -30.03
N LYS A 689 35.82 -27.86 -30.98
CA LYS A 689 35.97 -27.49 -32.39
C LYS A 689 34.70 -26.73 -32.83
N PRO A 690 34.83 -25.57 -33.48
CA PRO A 690 33.68 -24.77 -33.83
C PRO A 690 32.82 -25.53 -34.85
N LYS A 691 31.59 -25.85 -34.48
CA LYS A 691 30.55 -26.15 -35.45
C LYS A 691 30.34 -24.88 -36.26
N LYS A 692 30.48 -24.97 -37.59
CA LYS A 692 30.27 -23.84 -38.52
C LYS A 692 28.97 -23.13 -38.19
N GLN A 693 29.06 -22.00 -37.52
CA GLN A 693 27.96 -21.05 -37.37
C GLN A 693 27.76 -20.35 -38.70
N ARG A 694 26.60 -20.52 -39.30
CA ARG A 694 26.09 -19.62 -40.32
C ARG A 694 26.00 -18.24 -39.72
N ILE A 695 26.68 -17.28 -40.30
CA ILE A 695 26.58 -15.86 -39.98
C ILE A 695 25.13 -15.45 -40.27
N ILE A 696 24.36 -15.22 -39.22
CA ILE A 696 23.07 -14.54 -39.31
C ILE A 696 23.37 -13.08 -38.90
N THR A 697 23.33 -12.21 -39.88
CA THR A 697 23.31 -10.77 -39.68
C THR A 697 22.13 -10.40 -38.80
N SER A 698 22.43 -9.91 -37.58
CA SER A 698 21.41 -9.36 -36.69
C SER A 698 20.90 -8.04 -37.23
N VAL A 699 19.72 -8.04 -37.80
CA VAL A 699 18.90 -6.86 -37.99
C VAL A 699 18.26 -6.57 -36.63
N HIS A 700 18.65 -5.48 -35.98
CA HIS A 700 17.97 -4.98 -34.80
C HIS A 700 16.60 -4.45 -35.22
N SER A 701 15.54 -5.19 -34.91
CA SER A 701 14.19 -4.67 -34.89
C SER A 701 13.79 -4.44 -33.43
N SER A 702 13.49 -3.21 -33.10
CA SER A 702 12.90 -2.75 -31.86
C SER A 702 11.53 -3.42 -31.64
N GLY A 703 11.46 -4.45 -30.79
CA GLY A 703 10.21 -5.08 -30.39
C GLY A 703 10.39 -5.72 -29.01
N SER A 704 9.43 -5.56 -28.14
CA SER A 704 9.35 -6.20 -26.82
C SER A 704 9.62 -7.71 -26.93
N PRO A 705 10.29 -8.35 -25.93
CA PRO A 705 10.58 -9.77 -25.99
C PRO A 705 9.28 -10.57 -26.13
N ALA A 706 9.19 -11.41 -27.16
CA ALA A 706 8.03 -12.27 -27.37
C ALA A 706 7.80 -13.12 -26.12
N LYS A 707 6.56 -13.19 -25.63
CA LYS A 707 6.20 -14.03 -24.49
C LYS A 707 6.18 -15.50 -24.96
N SER A 708 6.49 -16.45 -24.07
CA SER A 708 6.40 -17.89 -24.34
C SER A 708 4.96 -18.42 -24.49
N GLU A 709 3.96 -17.56 -24.25
CA GLU A 709 2.53 -17.90 -24.28
C GLU A 709 1.72 -16.79 -24.98
N LEU A 710 0.76 -17.22 -25.83
CA LEU A 710 -0.20 -16.33 -26.49
C LEU A 710 -1.60 -16.65 -25.97
N ASP A 711 -2.30 -15.67 -25.41
CA ASP A 711 -3.68 -15.80 -24.93
C ASP A 711 -4.68 -15.25 -25.95
N LEU A 712 -5.54 -16.13 -26.45
CA LEU A 712 -6.57 -15.84 -27.44
C LEU A 712 -8.00 -15.90 -26.88
N ARG A 713 -8.16 -16.01 -25.54
CA ARG A 713 -9.47 -16.11 -24.94
C ARG A 713 -10.30 -14.85 -25.14
N GLY A 714 -11.51 -14.99 -25.66
CA GLY A 714 -12.39 -13.86 -25.94
C GLY A 714 -12.18 -13.19 -27.30
N GLU A 715 -11.19 -13.62 -28.08
CA GLU A 715 -10.93 -13.10 -29.42
C GLU A 715 -11.92 -13.67 -30.46
N ARG A 716 -12.17 -12.92 -31.53
CA ARG A 716 -12.89 -13.41 -32.71
C ARG A 716 -11.98 -14.29 -33.55
N TYR A 717 -12.56 -15.26 -34.25
CA TYR A 717 -11.83 -16.27 -35.01
C TYR A 717 -10.81 -15.67 -36.01
N GLU A 718 -11.22 -14.66 -36.79
CA GLU A 718 -10.35 -14.03 -37.81
C GLU A 718 -9.19 -13.25 -37.14
N ASP A 719 -9.46 -12.50 -36.11
CA ASP A 719 -8.47 -11.73 -35.37
C ASP A 719 -7.45 -12.66 -34.65
N ALA A 720 -7.93 -13.78 -34.13
CA ALA A 720 -7.10 -14.77 -33.47
C ALA A 720 -6.09 -15.42 -34.43
N LEU A 721 -6.48 -15.75 -35.67
CA LEU A 721 -5.56 -16.31 -36.65
C LEU A 721 -4.45 -15.33 -37.08
N GLN A 722 -4.78 -14.05 -37.25
CA GLN A 722 -3.76 -13.03 -37.54
C GLN A 722 -2.76 -12.87 -36.37
N LYS A 723 -3.26 -12.90 -35.12
CA LYS A 723 -2.39 -12.85 -33.93
C LYS A 723 -1.50 -14.09 -33.81
N VAL A 724 -2.01 -15.26 -34.14
CA VAL A 724 -1.23 -16.50 -34.15
C VAL A 724 -0.10 -16.41 -35.17
N ASP A 725 -0.38 -15.97 -36.39
CA ASP A 725 0.62 -15.83 -37.45
C ASP A 725 1.77 -14.91 -37.04
N LYS A 726 1.43 -13.71 -36.59
CA LYS A 726 2.41 -12.73 -36.11
C LYS A 726 3.21 -13.26 -34.92
N TYR A 727 2.56 -13.90 -33.97
CA TYR A 727 3.21 -14.45 -32.77
C TYR A 727 4.17 -15.61 -33.09
N LEU A 728 3.81 -16.48 -34.06
CA LEU A 728 4.70 -17.55 -34.50
C LEU A 728 5.99 -16.99 -35.12
N ASP A 729 5.89 -15.93 -35.91
CA ASP A 729 7.06 -15.26 -36.47
C ASP A 729 7.93 -14.62 -35.38
N GLU A 730 7.30 -13.91 -34.43
CA GLU A 730 8.00 -13.30 -33.29
C GLU A 730 8.68 -14.36 -32.41
N ALA A 731 8.00 -15.47 -32.13
CA ALA A 731 8.53 -16.56 -31.31
C ALA A 731 9.71 -17.31 -31.97
N LEU A 732 9.64 -17.46 -33.30
CA LEU A 732 10.72 -18.02 -34.09
C LEU A 732 11.95 -17.11 -34.13
N LEU A 733 11.74 -15.80 -34.31
CA LEU A 733 12.82 -14.81 -34.24
C LEU A 733 13.46 -14.74 -32.85
N ALA A 734 12.67 -14.94 -31.79
CA ALA A 734 13.14 -15.00 -30.41
C ALA A 734 13.85 -16.32 -30.07
N GLY A 735 13.80 -17.36 -30.96
CA GLY A 735 14.48 -18.64 -30.80
C GLY A 735 13.82 -19.61 -29.83
N TYR A 736 12.52 -19.48 -29.57
CA TYR A 736 11.79 -20.43 -28.72
C TYR A 736 11.69 -21.81 -29.39
N PRO A 737 12.06 -22.92 -28.69
CA PRO A 737 11.90 -24.27 -29.25
C PRO A 737 10.45 -24.74 -29.24
N GLN A 738 9.65 -24.22 -28.31
CA GLN A 738 8.20 -24.46 -28.20
C GLN A 738 7.49 -23.29 -27.56
N VAL A 739 6.20 -23.10 -27.90
CA VAL A 739 5.32 -22.07 -27.33
C VAL A 739 3.94 -22.61 -27.02
N ALA A 740 3.21 -21.92 -26.13
CA ALA A 740 1.84 -22.26 -25.74
C ALA A 740 0.83 -21.26 -26.32
N ILE A 741 -0.25 -21.76 -26.92
CA ILE A 741 -1.37 -20.94 -27.41
C ILE A 741 -2.62 -21.29 -26.63
N ILE A 742 -3.13 -20.33 -25.85
CA ILE A 742 -4.27 -20.49 -24.95
C ILE A 742 -5.54 -19.99 -25.68
N HIS A 743 -6.40 -20.91 -26.11
CA HIS A 743 -7.65 -20.59 -26.79
C HIS A 743 -8.90 -20.87 -25.93
N GLY A 744 -8.72 -21.43 -24.73
CA GLY A 744 -9.81 -21.73 -23.81
C GLY A 744 -10.61 -22.98 -24.19
N LYS A 745 -11.61 -23.31 -23.34
CA LYS A 745 -12.46 -24.51 -23.49
C LYS A 745 -13.86 -24.22 -24.08
N GLY A 746 -14.19 -22.96 -24.42
CA GLY A 746 -15.52 -22.51 -24.87
C GLY A 746 -16.18 -23.41 -25.94
N THR A 747 -16.83 -22.85 -26.93
CA THR A 747 -17.55 -23.60 -28.01
C THR A 747 -16.62 -24.47 -28.88
N GLY A 748 -15.31 -24.35 -28.74
CA GLY A 748 -14.31 -25.10 -29.49
C GLY A 748 -13.98 -24.53 -30.87
N ALA A 749 -14.62 -23.46 -31.32
CA ALA A 749 -14.37 -22.86 -32.63
C ALA A 749 -12.92 -22.37 -32.78
N LEU A 750 -12.41 -21.60 -31.79
CA LEU A 750 -11.02 -21.14 -31.79
C LEU A 750 -10.02 -22.31 -31.71
N ARG A 751 -10.31 -23.31 -30.89
CA ARG A 751 -9.45 -24.50 -30.78
C ARG A 751 -9.33 -25.21 -32.12
N THR A 752 -10.44 -25.48 -32.80
CA THR A 752 -10.44 -26.20 -34.08
C THR A 752 -9.69 -25.39 -35.13
N GLY A 753 -9.99 -24.10 -35.28
CA GLY A 753 -9.35 -23.25 -36.30
C GLY A 753 -7.85 -23.01 -36.05
N VAL A 754 -7.46 -22.75 -34.82
CA VAL A 754 -6.03 -22.58 -34.47
C VAL A 754 -5.28 -23.88 -34.69
N THR A 755 -5.84 -25.03 -34.31
CA THR A 755 -5.20 -26.34 -34.51
C THR A 755 -5.05 -26.68 -35.99
N GLU A 756 -6.05 -26.38 -36.82
CA GLU A 756 -6.02 -26.59 -38.27
C GLU A 756 -5.01 -25.69 -38.93
N TYR A 757 -4.96 -24.41 -38.56
CA TYR A 757 -3.97 -23.44 -39.06
C TYR A 757 -2.54 -23.89 -38.72
N LEU A 758 -2.28 -24.27 -37.48
CA LEU A 758 -0.96 -24.71 -37.01
C LEU A 758 -0.48 -25.99 -37.69
N LYS A 759 -1.36 -26.94 -38.00
CA LYS A 759 -1.02 -28.20 -38.73
C LYS A 759 -0.45 -27.92 -40.11
N ASN A 760 -0.95 -26.85 -40.76
CA ASN A 760 -0.56 -26.51 -42.11
C ASN A 760 0.57 -25.47 -42.17
N HIS A 761 1.05 -24.97 -41.02
CA HIS A 761 2.08 -23.94 -40.96
C HIS A 761 3.50 -24.52 -41.18
N ARG A 762 4.25 -23.87 -42.08
CA ARG A 762 5.56 -24.35 -42.58
C ARG A 762 6.63 -24.58 -41.52
N MET A 763 6.62 -23.78 -40.45
CA MET A 763 7.64 -23.76 -39.40
C MET A 763 7.29 -24.62 -38.19
N VAL A 764 6.08 -25.16 -38.13
CA VAL A 764 5.60 -26.02 -37.04
C VAL A 764 6.06 -27.46 -37.32
N LYS A 765 6.71 -28.09 -36.33
CA LYS A 765 7.15 -29.48 -36.35
C LYS A 765 6.06 -30.40 -35.82
N SER A 766 5.51 -30.06 -34.67
CA SER A 766 4.46 -30.85 -34.04
C SER A 766 3.55 -29.96 -33.20
N ILE A 767 2.31 -30.39 -32.99
CA ILE A 767 1.35 -29.77 -32.07
C ILE A 767 0.79 -30.85 -31.16
N ARG A 768 0.58 -30.47 -29.87
CA ARG A 768 -0.11 -31.31 -28.88
C ARG A 768 -1.02 -30.44 -28.01
N PHE A 769 -2.03 -31.03 -27.41
CA PHE A 769 -2.77 -30.35 -26.34
C PHE A 769 -1.96 -30.33 -25.05
N GLY A 770 -2.16 -29.31 -24.25
CA GLY A 770 -1.51 -29.19 -22.94
C GLY A 770 -1.87 -30.38 -22.02
N ALA A 771 -0.94 -30.77 -21.15
CA ALA A 771 -1.21 -31.71 -20.06
C ALA A 771 -2.18 -31.08 -19.04
N ALA A 772 -2.69 -31.84 -18.08
CA ALA A 772 -3.63 -31.35 -17.06
C ALA A 772 -3.08 -30.12 -16.29
N ALA A 773 -1.78 -30.10 -16.03
CA ALA A 773 -1.06 -28.97 -15.40
C ALA A 773 -0.79 -27.79 -16.34
N GLU A 774 -0.84 -27.99 -17.66
CA GLU A 774 -0.58 -26.97 -18.70
C GLU A 774 -1.88 -26.34 -19.25
N GLY A 775 -3.04 -26.55 -18.63
CA GLY A 775 -4.33 -26.03 -19.07
C GLY A 775 -5.20 -27.02 -19.86
N GLY A 776 -4.73 -28.25 -20.09
CA GLY A 776 -5.46 -29.34 -20.76
C GLY A 776 -5.88 -28.98 -22.18
N ASN A 777 -7.09 -29.37 -22.58
CA ASN A 777 -7.66 -29.13 -23.91
C ASN A 777 -7.95 -27.65 -24.23
N GLY A 778 -7.67 -26.72 -23.32
CA GLY A 778 -7.79 -25.27 -23.53
C GLY A 778 -6.51 -24.61 -24.05
N VAL A 779 -5.42 -25.38 -24.17
CA VAL A 779 -4.09 -24.90 -24.62
C VAL A 779 -3.55 -25.84 -25.70
N THR A 780 -2.95 -25.27 -26.74
CA THR A 780 -2.20 -26.01 -27.74
C THR A 780 -0.72 -25.66 -27.65
N ILE A 781 0.12 -26.64 -27.42
CA ILE A 781 1.58 -26.50 -27.42
C ILE A 781 2.09 -26.74 -28.82
N VAL A 782 2.91 -25.82 -29.32
CA VAL A 782 3.49 -25.82 -30.67
C VAL A 782 4.99 -26.00 -30.55
N GLU A 783 5.54 -27.01 -31.18
CA GLU A 783 6.98 -27.21 -31.36
C GLU A 783 7.42 -26.74 -32.75
N PHE A 784 8.50 -26.01 -32.81
CA PHE A 784 9.08 -25.53 -34.07
C PHE A 784 10.10 -26.51 -34.66
N LYS A 785 10.33 -26.40 -35.96
CA LYS A 785 11.29 -27.25 -36.70
C LYS A 785 12.75 -26.89 -36.40
#